data_40d1a474d60dcfcf07adc96ca828e790
#
_entry.id   40d1a474d60dcfcf07adc96ca828e790
#
_cell.length_a   1.000
_cell.length_b   1.000
_cell.length_c   1.000
_cell.angle_alpha   90.00
_cell.angle_beta   90.00
_cell.angle_gamma   90.00
#
_symmetry.space_group_name_H-M   'P 1'
#
loop_
_entity.id
_entity.type
_entity.pdbx_description
1 polymer ?
#
loop_
_entity_poly.entity_id
_entity_poly.type
_entity_poly.pdbx_seq_one_letter_code
_entity_poly.pdbx_strand_id
1 'polypeptide(L)'
;MNQILKYIIIGILTLNSVFLIGQKDVIESIEKDIERRKPKLNHSKSPSNNSYEDIVKDMDEIPGLFKMYWDKDKDKVYLEIQQNQLDKVFFCDVTRSSGDAFMFDSGAMLQSFPFIFKKVGSRIQFIHQNVYFRAEPDAAISKAIDNSFSHSIIGSASIEGDPHPKNGALLIDAKDIFIQDIPKVGIISGYFKRKYNLDKRNSYFNEITSFTNNTEIDVSLHFKNNKPKSAYTLPDPSSMVHKYHFSLSNIPESDFEPRMADDRVGHFLTMYQDYSSLMEDSPYVRYVNRWHLEKAEPRFEMSKPKKPIVYWIENTVPVEYRDAVREGILLWNNAFEKIGLQGAIIVKQMPDDAEWDPGDVRYNVIRWIIRPGAGYAVGPSKANPYTGELYAADIRVSSDYVRFFHRKYTEFIETIDAKNMDSDVAFDNWWKNKLPQDENNDGNSCEYATEKMNEMDFAWNYISGTENLGDIDLQQFVHDGLVDLIVHEVGHTLGLRHNFKASSIFTPEQLKSKEFTEKHGVTGSVMDYNPVNLSADKNSNGKYFQTQLGYYDYWAIEYAYGFPNKGESEEDYLETVASKVSDPYLQFGTDEDARSSSRGIDPTCSRHDMSTDPIAYYNDRIILANELWDSILDKFEKEGEQYPKMRRVFGLGVSEYARSIANTAKFVGGIYHRRDHVGDPNGRIPFEIVSADKQREAVQFLSKNILSQDAFNFSPDLLNKLAPERLGDFKGTTWRISRIDFPIRGMVQYLQSKTLYSLYAPVRMHRMLDNELKINSRKDKYTLSEMFESLRSEVWQEIDKRQNINSYRRELQRVHLKMLIHMAIKSNNQFPRDAISLARADLEYLQKRISRLTKLQSLDSYTKAHMAENLSKIDAALNAQLPKEF
;
A
#
# COMPACT_ATOMS: atom_id res chain seq x y z
N MET A 1 0.30 -59.98 -21.55
CA MET A 1 1.28 -58.96 -21.90
C MET A 1 1.35 -58.61 -23.41
N ASN A 2 1.10 -59.57 -24.32
CA ASN A 2 1.17 -59.31 -25.78
C ASN A 2 -0.11 -58.68 -26.43
N GLN A 3 -1.23 -58.64 -25.79
CA GLN A 3 -2.43 -57.98 -26.35
C GLN A 3 -2.51 -56.49 -25.99
N ILE A 4 -2.05 -56.08 -24.83
CA ILE A 4 -2.01 -54.65 -24.40
C ILE A 4 -1.00 -53.86 -25.22
N LEU A 5 0.15 -54.50 -25.61
CA LEU A 5 1.16 -53.84 -26.44
C LEU A 5 0.67 -53.60 -27.89
N LYS A 6 -0.21 -54.47 -28.44
CA LYS A 6 -0.81 -54.28 -29.75
C LYS A 6 -1.81 -53.13 -29.79
N TYR A 7 -2.59 -52.89 -28.73
CA TYR A 7 -3.52 -51.75 -28.67
C TYR A 7 -2.82 -50.42 -28.42
N ILE A 8 -1.66 -50.44 -27.74
CA ILE A 8 -0.85 -49.22 -27.56
C ILE A 8 -0.18 -48.83 -28.88
N ILE A 9 0.34 -49.80 -29.65
CA ILE A 9 0.98 -49.52 -30.95
C ILE A 9 -0.06 -49.05 -32.00
N ILE A 10 -1.26 -49.62 -32.02
CA ILE A 10 -2.33 -49.19 -32.91
C ILE A 10 -2.85 -47.81 -32.50
N GLY A 11 -2.95 -47.51 -31.18
CA GLY A 11 -3.31 -46.19 -30.67
C GLY A 11 -2.29 -45.11 -31.04
N ILE A 12 -0.99 -45.42 -31.01
CA ILE A 12 0.05 -44.47 -31.38
C ILE A 12 0.11 -44.24 -32.90
N LEU A 13 -0.16 -45.27 -33.72
CA LEU A 13 -0.23 -45.14 -35.17
C LEU A 13 -1.46 -44.42 -35.69
N THR A 14 -2.62 -44.53 -35.02
CA THR A 14 -3.80 -43.76 -35.34
C THR A 14 -3.75 -42.30 -34.83
N LEU A 15 -3.09 -42.02 -33.70
CA LEU A 15 -2.86 -40.63 -33.26
C LEU A 15 -1.85 -39.91 -34.20
N ASN A 16 -0.83 -40.59 -34.71
CA ASN A 16 0.10 -39.98 -35.65
C ASN A 16 -0.51 -39.71 -37.04
N SER A 17 -1.45 -40.54 -37.52
CA SER A 17 -2.10 -40.27 -38.80
C SER A 17 -3.14 -39.17 -38.74
N VAL A 18 -3.85 -39.00 -37.60
CA VAL A 18 -4.78 -37.85 -37.38
C VAL A 18 -3.99 -36.53 -37.16
N PHE A 19 -2.79 -36.62 -36.53
CA PHE A 19 -1.94 -35.44 -36.37
C PHE A 19 -1.31 -34.94 -37.70
N LEU A 20 -0.99 -35.88 -38.61
CA LEU A 20 -0.40 -35.54 -39.94
C LEU A 20 -1.47 -34.98 -40.92
N ILE A 21 -2.72 -35.39 -40.83
CA ILE A 21 -3.81 -34.84 -41.67
C ILE A 21 -4.22 -33.46 -41.19
N GLY A 22 -4.31 -33.23 -39.85
CA GLY A 22 -4.56 -31.91 -39.26
C GLY A 22 -3.47 -30.90 -39.47
N GLN A 23 -2.20 -31.36 -39.58
CA GLN A 23 -1.09 -30.45 -39.88
C GLN A 23 -1.07 -29.93 -41.33
N LYS A 24 -1.54 -30.73 -42.30
CA LYS A 24 -1.58 -30.31 -43.71
C LYS A 24 -2.62 -29.21 -43.93
N ASP A 25 -3.79 -29.33 -43.37
CA ASP A 25 -4.85 -28.30 -43.47
C ASP A 25 -4.51 -27.05 -42.68
N VAL A 26 -3.79 -27.19 -41.53
CA VAL A 26 -3.31 -26.05 -40.76
C VAL A 26 -2.13 -25.36 -41.46
N ILE A 27 -1.24 -26.12 -42.10
CA ILE A 27 -0.11 -25.53 -42.86
C ILE A 27 -0.65 -24.82 -44.09
N GLU A 28 -1.60 -25.41 -44.88
CA GLU A 28 -2.22 -24.71 -46.00
C GLU A 28 -3.06 -23.47 -45.56
N SER A 29 -3.69 -23.52 -44.38
CA SER A 29 -4.40 -22.35 -43.81
C SER A 29 -3.43 -21.25 -43.36
N ILE A 30 -2.28 -21.65 -42.75
CA ILE A 30 -1.23 -20.71 -42.36
C ILE A 30 -0.51 -20.14 -43.59
N GLU A 31 -0.25 -20.93 -44.61
CA GLU A 31 0.34 -20.42 -45.88
C GLU A 31 -0.58 -19.46 -46.59
N LYS A 32 -1.90 -19.74 -46.67
CA LYS A 32 -2.90 -18.81 -47.22
C LYS A 32 -3.08 -17.52 -46.40
N ASP A 33 -2.94 -17.63 -45.07
CA ASP A 33 -2.99 -16.46 -44.18
C ASP A 33 -1.68 -15.65 -44.22
N ILE A 34 -0.55 -16.31 -44.41
CA ILE A 34 0.74 -15.66 -44.66
C ILE A 34 0.76 -14.98 -46.03
N GLU A 35 0.18 -15.56 -47.07
CA GLU A 35 0.01 -14.89 -48.37
C GLU A 35 -0.96 -13.70 -48.33
N ARG A 36 -2.04 -13.80 -47.55
CA ARG A 36 -2.96 -12.68 -47.29
C ARG A 36 -2.37 -11.55 -46.43
N ARG A 37 -1.40 -11.90 -45.57
CA ARG A 37 -0.72 -10.96 -44.68
C ARG A 37 0.65 -10.54 -45.15
N LYS A 38 1.05 -10.89 -46.41
CA LYS A 38 2.21 -10.22 -47.00
C LYS A 38 1.90 -8.73 -46.95
N PRO A 39 2.54 -7.93 -46.05
CA PRO A 39 2.41 -6.50 -46.15
C PRO A 39 2.81 -6.17 -47.58
N LYS A 40 1.99 -5.40 -48.28
CA LYS A 40 2.48 -4.69 -49.44
C LYS A 40 3.74 -4.00 -48.97
N LEU A 41 4.88 -4.51 -49.39
CA LEU A 41 6.15 -3.82 -49.27
C LEU A 41 5.91 -2.49 -49.95
N ASN A 42 5.46 -1.49 -49.20
CA ASN A 42 5.78 -0.14 -49.53
C ASN A 42 7.30 -0.15 -49.60
N HIS A 43 7.84 -0.05 -50.78
CA HIS A 43 9.24 0.23 -50.98
C HIS A 43 9.60 1.30 -49.95
N SER A 44 10.34 0.92 -48.92
CA SER A 44 11.04 1.86 -48.09
C SER A 44 11.66 2.84 -49.04
N LYS A 45 11.32 4.11 -48.90
CA LYS A 45 12.08 5.16 -49.53
C LYS A 45 13.53 4.84 -49.31
N SER A 46 14.32 4.72 -50.37
CA SER A 46 15.76 4.69 -50.31
C SER A 46 16.20 5.69 -49.27
N PRO A 47 17.18 5.40 -48.37
CA PRO A 47 17.66 6.40 -47.44
C PRO A 47 17.92 7.67 -48.26
N SER A 48 17.32 8.78 -47.85
CA SER A 48 17.55 10.08 -48.48
C SER A 48 19.05 10.31 -48.39
N ASN A 49 19.72 10.54 -49.51
CA ASN A 49 21.15 10.81 -49.58
C ASN A 49 21.46 12.20 -48.97
N ASN A 50 20.86 12.57 -47.87
CA ASN A 50 21.08 13.83 -47.18
C ASN A 50 22.29 13.63 -46.25
N SER A 51 23.28 14.52 -46.42
CA SER A 51 24.40 14.55 -45.50
C SER A 51 23.89 14.88 -44.09
N TYR A 52 24.63 14.48 -43.03
CA TYR A 52 24.34 14.88 -41.66
C TYR A 52 24.05 16.38 -41.55
N GLU A 53 24.94 17.21 -42.15
CA GLU A 53 24.87 18.67 -42.09
C GLU A 53 23.60 19.22 -42.76
N ASP A 54 23.13 18.60 -43.85
CA ASP A 54 21.90 19.00 -44.53
C ASP A 54 20.64 18.76 -43.69
N ILE A 55 20.66 17.71 -42.86
CA ILE A 55 19.54 17.37 -41.99
C ILE A 55 19.37 18.38 -40.86
N VAL A 56 20.49 18.82 -40.24
CA VAL A 56 20.45 19.69 -39.03
C VAL A 56 20.66 21.17 -39.32
N LYS A 57 20.85 21.58 -40.59
CA LYS A 57 21.26 22.90 -41.01
C LYS A 57 20.41 24.05 -40.45
N ASP A 58 19.10 23.85 -40.40
CA ASP A 58 18.12 24.89 -40.01
C ASP A 58 17.46 24.57 -38.64
N MET A 59 18.14 23.80 -37.80
CA MET A 59 17.63 23.38 -36.48
C MET A 59 18.39 24.06 -35.33
N ASP A 60 17.70 24.33 -34.26
CA ASP A 60 18.32 24.79 -33.01
C ASP A 60 19.17 23.67 -32.41
N GLU A 61 20.45 23.92 -32.21
CA GLU A 61 21.36 22.99 -31.55
C GLU A 61 21.29 23.14 -30.02
N ILE A 62 21.08 22.02 -29.30
CA ILE A 62 21.03 21.95 -27.85
C ILE A 62 22.20 21.09 -27.41
N PRO A 63 23.34 21.70 -27.00
CA PRO A 63 24.53 20.97 -26.60
C PRO A 63 24.42 20.43 -25.19
N GLY A 64 25.00 19.23 -24.93
CA GLY A 64 25.08 18.64 -23.59
C GLY A 64 25.46 17.16 -23.64
N LEU A 65 25.03 16.37 -22.61
CA LEU A 65 25.33 14.94 -22.52
C LEU A 65 24.92 14.22 -23.80
N PHE A 66 23.67 14.38 -24.19
CA PHE A 66 23.16 14.00 -25.50
C PHE A 66 22.84 15.28 -26.27
N LYS A 67 23.59 15.55 -27.34
CA LYS A 67 23.30 16.70 -28.17
C LYS A 67 22.01 16.45 -28.94
N MET A 68 21.15 17.45 -28.97
CA MET A 68 19.87 17.38 -29.69
C MET A 68 19.75 18.55 -30.70
N TYR A 69 18.98 18.34 -31.74
CA TYR A 69 18.64 19.34 -32.73
C TYR A 69 17.12 19.44 -32.86
N TRP A 70 16.57 20.63 -32.75
CA TRP A 70 15.13 20.86 -32.71
C TRP A 70 14.66 21.89 -33.75
N ASP A 71 13.80 21.48 -34.65
CA ASP A 71 13.01 22.37 -35.51
C ASP A 71 11.61 22.48 -34.86
N LYS A 72 11.39 23.59 -34.14
CA LYS A 72 10.15 23.80 -33.36
C LYS A 72 8.94 23.98 -34.27
N ASP A 73 9.10 24.59 -35.43
CA ASP A 73 8.01 24.84 -36.37
C ASP A 73 7.47 23.53 -36.98
N LYS A 74 8.34 22.56 -37.19
CA LYS A 74 7.97 21.26 -37.76
C LYS A 74 7.78 20.18 -36.70
N ASP A 75 7.99 20.50 -35.40
CA ASP A 75 8.03 19.54 -34.28
C ASP A 75 8.93 18.33 -34.61
N LYS A 76 10.11 18.61 -35.13
CA LYS A 76 11.10 17.61 -35.53
C LYS A 76 12.30 17.69 -34.59
N VAL A 77 12.62 16.60 -33.93
CA VAL A 77 13.73 16.51 -32.98
C VAL A 77 14.64 15.37 -33.39
N TYR A 78 15.94 15.65 -33.51
CA TYR A 78 16.96 14.62 -33.68
C TYR A 78 17.83 14.52 -32.45
N LEU A 79 18.19 13.28 -32.11
CA LEU A 79 19.15 12.94 -31.08
C LEU A 79 20.46 12.50 -31.72
N GLU A 80 21.56 13.19 -31.38
CA GLU A 80 22.90 12.80 -31.76
C GLU A 80 23.46 11.78 -30.75
N ILE A 81 23.97 10.64 -31.26
CA ILE A 81 24.63 9.62 -30.47
C ILE A 81 26.07 9.49 -30.93
N GLN A 82 27.02 9.81 -30.05
CA GLN A 82 28.44 9.70 -30.33
C GLN A 82 28.91 8.24 -30.26
N GLN A 83 30.01 7.91 -30.95
CA GLN A 83 30.53 6.54 -30.96
C GLN A 83 30.89 6.00 -29.56
N ASN A 84 31.39 6.88 -28.67
CA ASN A 84 31.72 6.53 -27.29
C ASN A 84 30.50 6.46 -26.35
N GLN A 85 29.31 6.78 -26.83
CA GLN A 85 28.05 6.62 -26.10
C GLN A 85 27.33 5.30 -26.45
N LEU A 86 27.74 4.63 -27.55
CA LEU A 86 27.21 3.33 -27.90
C LEU A 86 27.71 2.28 -26.89
N ASP A 87 26.78 1.38 -26.50
CA ASP A 87 27.02 0.31 -25.53
C ASP A 87 27.50 0.80 -24.13
N LYS A 88 27.52 2.12 -23.89
CA LYS A 88 27.77 2.73 -22.58
C LYS A 88 26.47 2.80 -21.80
N VAL A 89 26.54 2.50 -20.49
CA VAL A 89 25.38 2.54 -19.59
C VAL A 89 25.11 3.95 -19.10
N PHE A 90 23.84 4.33 -19.16
CA PHE A 90 23.28 5.59 -18.64
C PHE A 90 22.02 5.29 -17.81
N PHE A 91 21.51 6.26 -17.05
CA PHE A 91 20.22 6.18 -16.40
C PHE A 91 19.15 6.93 -17.20
N CYS A 92 17.95 6.35 -17.24
CA CYS A 92 16.73 6.99 -17.70
C CYS A 92 15.72 7.04 -16.55
N ASP A 93 15.37 8.23 -16.16
CA ASP A 93 14.35 8.52 -15.16
C ASP A 93 13.12 9.11 -15.83
N VAL A 94 11.93 8.62 -15.45
CA VAL A 94 10.67 9.10 -16.02
C VAL A 94 9.79 9.63 -14.89
N THR A 95 9.37 10.89 -15.01
CA THR A 95 8.42 11.54 -14.10
C THR A 95 7.19 11.99 -14.86
N ARG A 96 6.00 11.80 -14.33
CA ARG A 96 4.77 12.34 -14.90
C ARG A 96 4.53 13.73 -14.32
N SER A 97 4.85 14.78 -15.08
CA SER A 97 4.70 16.18 -14.65
C SER A 97 3.24 16.62 -14.57
N SER A 98 2.33 16.09 -15.43
CA SER A 98 0.89 16.35 -15.31
C SER A 98 0.07 15.07 -15.45
N GLY A 99 -1.06 15.01 -14.74
CA GLY A 99 -1.98 13.86 -14.74
C GLY A 99 -3.43 14.25 -15.02
N ASP A 100 -4.36 13.36 -14.67
CA ASP A 100 -5.80 13.58 -14.79
C ASP A 100 -6.53 13.65 -13.44
N ALA A 101 -5.80 13.62 -12.33
CA ALA A 101 -6.30 13.64 -10.95
C ALA A 101 -7.32 12.52 -10.60
N PHE A 102 -7.47 11.51 -11.46
CA PHE A 102 -8.37 10.36 -11.27
C PHE A 102 -7.62 9.02 -11.32
N MET A 103 -6.98 8.71 -12.45
CA MET A 103 -6.16 7.51 -12.61
C MET A 103 -4.68 7.79 -12.42
N PHE A 104 -4.26 9.00 -12.73
CA PHE A 104 -2.87 9.38 -12.83
C PHE A 104 -2.62 10.74 -12.15
N ASP A 105 -1.83 10.71 -11.07
CA ASP A 105 -1.46 11.91 -10.33
C ASP A 105 -0.37 12.69 -11.05
N SER A 106 -0.34 14.01 -10.88
CA SER A 106 0.80 14.84 -11.27
C SER A 106 2.01 14.61 -10.35
N GLY A 107 3.21 14.92 -10.86
CA GLY A 107 4.45 14.81 -10.10
C GLY A 107 4.91 13.38 -9.77
N ALA A 108 4.34 12.35 -10.40
CA ALA A 108 4.66 10.97 -10.06
C ALA A 108 6.02 10.55 -10.63
N MET A 109 6.97 10.23 -9.75
CA MET A 109 8.17 9.46 -10.13
C MET A 109 7.74 8.09 -10.60
N LEU A 110 8.06 7.72 -11.84
CA LEU A 110 7.63 6.46 -12.44
C LEU A 110 8.80 5.47 -12.49
N GLN A 111 9.31 5.21 -13.68
CA GLN A 111 10.37 4.25 -13.90
C GLN A 111 11.74 4.91 -13.76
N SER A 112 12.69 4.17 -13.23
CA SER A 112 14.10 4.49 -13.27
C SER A 112 14.84 3.22 -13.70
N PHE A 113 15.67 3.30 -14.73
CA PHE A 113 16.36 2.12 -15.23
C PHE A 113 17.68 2.48 -15.95
N PRO A 114 18.69 1.59 -15.84
CA PRO A 114 19.89 1.69 -16.63
C PRO A 114 19.61 1.30 -18.08
N PHE A 115 20.17 2.05 -19.03
CA PHE A 115 20.00 1.81 -20.44
C PHE A 115 21.29 1.94 -21.24
N ILE A 116 21.29 1.35 -22.43
CA ILE A 116 22.31 1.56 -23.46
C ILE A 116 21.66 1.89 -24.78
N PHE A 117 22.39 2.65 -25.60
CA PHE A 117 22.12 2.74 -27.04
C PHE A 117 22.99 1.73 -27.78
N LYS A 118 22.34 0.80 -28.53
CA LYS A 118 23.04 -0.23 -29.30
C LYS A 118 22.79 -0.08 -30.78
N LYS A 119 23.87 -0.04 -31.57
CA LYS A 119 23.77 -0.03 -33.04
C LYS A 119 23.53 -1.44 -33.57
N VAL A 120 22.44 -1.62 -34.34
CA VAL A 120 22.09 -2.89 -35.00
C VAL A 120 21.77 -2.60 -36.47
N GLY A 121 22.72 -2.83 -37.34
CA GLY A 121 22.62 -2.48 -38.78
C GLY A 121 22.41 -0.97 -38.98
N SER A 122 21.31 -0.58 -39.60
CA SER A 122 20.92 0.81 -39.84
C SER A 122 20.03 1.42 -38.73
N ARG A 123 19.99 0.81 -37.53
CA ARG A 123 19.13 1.28 -36.43
C ARG A 123 19.89 1.40 -35.15
N ILE A 124 19.41 2.27 -34.28
CA ILE A 124 19.80 2.34 -32.87
C ILE A 124 18.65 1.79 -32.04
N GLN A 125 18.96 0.88 -31.14
CA GLN A 125 18.04 0.36 -30.14
C GLN A 125 18.30 1.06 -28.81
N PHE A 126 17.22 1.46 -28.13
CA PHE A 126 17.17 1.95 -26.75
C PHE A 126 16.82 0.77 -25.86
N ILE A 127 17.80 0.27 -25.10
CA ILE A 127 17.72 -1.00 -24.39
C ILE A 127 17.81 -0.78 -22.87
N HIS A 128 16.77 -1.18 -22.15
CA HIS A 128 16.78 -1.29 -20.69
C HIS A 128 17.59 -2.54 -20.30
N GLN A 129 18.65 -2.34 -19.53
CA GLN A 129 19.50 -3.42 -19.09
C GLN A 129 18.89 -4.20 -17.93
N ASN A 130 19.00 -5.52 -18.00
CA ASN A 130 18.70 -6.38 -16.86
C ASN A 130 19.92 -6.39 -15.93
N VAL A 131 19.75 -5.88 -14.72
CA VAL A 131 20.78 -5.75 -13.68
C VAL A 131 20.49 -6.61 -12.44
N TYR A 132 19.46 -7.45 -12.52
CA TYR A 132 19.03 -8.29 -11.40
C TYR A 132 19.84 -9.58 -11.24
N PHE A 133 20.60 -9.96 -12.26
CA PHE A 133 21.42 -11.18 -12.28
C PHE A 133 22.82 -10.80 -12.69
N ARG A 134 23.80 -11.10 -11.82
CA ARG A 134 25.19 -10.65 -11.99
C ARG A 134 26.18 -11.75 -11.70
N ALA A 135 27.37 -11.61 -12.24
CA ALA A 135 28.56 -12.33 -11.85
C ALA A 135 29.79 -11.46 -12.13
N GLU A 136 30.94 -11.87 -11.65
CA GLU A 136 32.21 -11.22 -12.03
C GLU A 136 32.36 -11.18 -13.56
N PRO A 137 32.73 -10.00 -14.13
CA PRO A 137 32.69 -9.79 -15.58
C PRO A 137 33.43 -10.81 -16.41
N ASP A 138 34.58 -11.28 -15.96
CA ASP A 138 35.45 -12.21 -16.70
C ASP A 138 35.21 -13.69 -16.35
N ALA A 139 34.27 -13.98 -15.44
CA ALA A 139 33.93 -15.33 -15.08
C ALA A 139 33.17 -16.06 -16.20
N ALA A 140 33.42 -17.37 -16.39
CA ALA A 140 32.70 -18.17 -17.38
C ALA A 140 31.18 -18.15 -17.20
N ILE A 141 30.70 -18.02 -15.95
CA ILE A 141 29.29 -17.94 -15.59
C ILE A 141 28.63 -16.65 -16.10
N SER A 142 29.37 -15.55 -16.27
CA SER A 142 28.85 -14.30 -16.84
C SER A 142 28.25 -14.53 -18.23
N LYS A 143 28.90 -15.37 -19.08
CA LYS A 143 28.37 -15.76 -20.40
C LYS A 143 27.04 -16.54 -20.29
N ALA A 144 26.90 -17.35 -19.25
CA ALA A 144 25.64 -18.07 -19.01
C ALA A 144 24.51 -17.13 -18.57
N ILE A 145 24.84 -16.11 -17.80
CA ILE A 145 23.88 -15.04 -17.42
C ILE A 145 23.39 -14.31 -18.68
N ASP A 146 24.32 -13.86 -19.55
CA ASP A 146 23.97 -13.18 -20.80
C ASP A 146 23.08 -14.03 -21.71
N ASN A 147 23.28 -15.34 -21.72
CA ASN A 147 22.46 -16.28 -22.50
C ASN A 147 21.10 -16.59 -21.85
N SER A 148 20.96 -16.43 -20.54
CA SER A 148 19.77 -16.83 -19.77
C SER A 148 18.82 -15.67 -19.50
N PHE A 149 19.34 -14.45 -19.37
CA PHE A 149 18.59 -13.28 -18.95
C PHE A 149 18.65 -12.16 -19.99
N SER A 150 17.57 -11.98 -20.73
CA SER A 150 17.52 -10.96 -21.78
C SER A 150 17.39 -9.55 -21.23
N HIS A 151 17.95 -8.59 -21.93
CA HIS A 151 17.60 -7.17 -21.81
C HIS A 151 16.28 -6.87 -22.51
N SER A 152 15.70 -5.68 -22.28
CA SER A 152 14.43 -5.26 -22.88
C SER A 152 14.63 -4.11 -23.85
N ILE A 153 14.21 -4.27 -25.10
CA ILE A 153 14.17 -3.17 -26.06
C ILE A 153 12.97 -2.28 -25.73
N ILE A 154 13.22 -1.02 -25.38
CA ILE A 154 12.19 -0.03 -25.06
C ILE A 154 11.76 0.76 -26.30
N GLY A 155 12.71 1.07 -27.19
CA GLY A 155 12.48 1.79 -28.43
C GLY A 155 13.54 1.44 -29.48
N SER A 156 13.29 1.82 -30.74
CA SER A 156 14.24 1.63 -31.82
C SER A 156 13.99 2.72 -32.88
N ALA A 157 15.04 3.41 -33.29
CA ALA A 157 15.00 4.45 -34.31
C ALA A 157 15.96 4.14 -35.47
N SER A 158 15.60 4.51 -36.68
CA SER A 158 16.49 4.44 -37.83
C SER A 158 17.60 5.50 -37.72
N ILE A 159 18.80 5.16 -38.20
CA ILE A 159 19.86 6.14 -38.38
C ILE A 159 19.50 7.00 -39.62
N GLU A 160 19.48 8.30 -39.39
CA GLU A 160 19.12 9.30 -40.42
C GLU A 160 20.41 9.88 -41.05
N GLY A 161 20.51 9.85 -42.35
CA GLY A 161 21.63 10.36 -43.09
C GLY A 161 22.97 9.63 -42.90
N ASP A 162 24.05 10.27 -43.36
CA ASP A 162 25.41 9.78 -43.15
C ASP A 162 25.91 10.10 -41.73
N PRO A 163 26.87 9.33 -41.16
CA PRO A 163 27.52 9.72 -39.90
C PRO A 163 28.21 11.10 -40.01
N HIS A 164 28.22 11.84 -38.89
CA HIS A 164 28.88 13.15 -38.82
C HIS A 164 30.33 13.07 -39.30
N PRO A 165 30.75 13.94 -40.27
CA PRO A 165 32.00 13.75 -40.99
C PRO A 165 33.27 13.86 -40.15
N LYS A 166 33.23 14.56 -38.98
CA LYS A 166 34.39 14.76 -38.12
C LYS A 166 34.52 13.75 -36.99
N ASN A 167 33.40 13.32 -36.38
CA ASN A 167 33.42 12.47 -35.17
C ASN A 167 32.66 11.17 -35.34
N GLY A 168 32.02 10.93 -36.47
CA GLY A 168 31.27 9.71 -36.75
C GLY A 168 29.96 9.57 -35.95
N ALA A 169 29.48 10.62 -35.29
CA ALA A 169 28.23 10.59 -34.53
C ALA A 169 27.04 10.24 -35.44
N LEU A 170 26.07 9.55 -34.85
CA LEU A 170 24.87 9.07 -35.54
C LEU A 170 23.65 9.91 -35.15
N LEU A 171 22.79 10.17 -36.09
CA LEU A 171 21.57 10.93 -35.88
C LEU A 171 20.37 10.01 -35.94
N ILE A 172 19.43 10.16 -35.00
CA ILE A 172 18.16 9.41 -34.95
C ILE A 172 17.00 10.37 -34.71
N ASP A 173 15.80 9.99 -35.16
CA ASP A 173 14.57 10.71 -34.83
C ASP A 173 14.21 10.42 -33.34
N ALA A 174 14.25 11.44 -32.50
CA ALA A 174 13.94 11.32 -31.07
C ALA A 174 12.48 10.92 -30.82
N LYS A 175 11.54 11.17 -31.74
CA LYS A 175 10.13 10.71 -31.63
C LYS A 175 10.02 9.20 -31.54
N ASP A 176 10.88 8.48 -32.25
CA ASP A 176 10.86 7.01 -32.24
C ASP A 176 11.27 6.42 -30.91
N ILE A 177 11.94 7.22 -30.04
CA ILE A 177 12.34 6.81 -28.70
C ILE A 177 11.37 7.35 -27.64
N PHE A 178 11.10 8.67 -27.61
CA PHE A 178 10.41 9.32 -26.50
C PHE A 178 8.89 9.47 -26.70
N ILE A 179 8.38 9.49 -27.94
CA ILE A 179 6.93 9.48 -28.19
C ILE A 179 6.44 8.03 -28.26
N GLN A 180 6.61 7.34 -27.12
CA GLN A 180 6.21 5.94 -26.87
C GLN A 180 5.48 5.84 -25.53
N ASP A 181 4.68 4.78 -25.33
CA ASP A 181 4.02 4.52 -24.05
C ASP A 181 5.00 3.88 -23.04
N ILE A 182 6.19 4.51 -22.86
CA ILE A 182 7.16 4.10 -21.84
C ILE A 182 6.52 4.17 -20.43
N PRO A 183 5.70 5.19 -20.11
CA PRO A 183 4.97 5.27 -18.84
C PRO A 183 3.95 4.16 -18.59
N LYS A 184 3.69 3.28 -19.58
CA LYS A 184 2.74 2.14 -19.50
C LYS A 184 1.29 2.54 -19.21
N VAL A 185 0.87 3.70 -19.66
CA VAL A 185 -0.51 4.23 -19.47
C VAL A 185 -1.56 3.26 -20.02
N GLY A 186 -1.30 2.66 -21.19
CA GLY A 186 -2.19 1.67 -21.79
C GLY A 186 -2.45 0.45 -20.89
N ILE A 187 -1.39 -0.05 -20.24
CA ILE A 187 -1.47 -1.18 -19.30
C ILE A 187 -2.17 -0.75 -18.02
N ILE A 188 -1.72 0.34 -17.38
CA ILE A 188 -2.24 0.83 -16.10
C ILE A 188 -3.73 1.17 -16.22
N SER A 189 -4.13 1.88 -17.28
CA SER A 189 -5.54 2.21 -17.52
C SER A 189 -6.42 0.94 -17.70
N GLY A 190 -5.82 -0.17 -18.16
CA GLY A 190 -6.46 -1.47 -18.28
C GLY A 190 -6.91 -2.04 -16.92
N TYR A 191 -6.13 -1.83 -15.83
CA TYR A 191 -6.51 -2.24 -14.47
C TYR A 191 -7.79 -1.52 -13.99
N PHE A 192 -7.98 -0.27 -14.43
CA PHE A 192 -9.21 0.48 -14.18
C PHE A 192 -10.35 0.09 -15.16
N LYS A 193 -10.17 -0.98 -15.94
CA LYS A 193 -11.12 -1.41 -17.01
C LYS A 193 -11.38 -0.31 -18.04
N ARG A 194 -10.35 0.49 -18.35
CA ARG A 194 -10.33 1.55 -19.36
C ARG A 194 -9.18 1.27 -20.31
N LYS A 195 -9.43 1.37 -21.61
CA LYS A 195 -8.42 1.09 -22.65
C LYS A 195 -8.01 2.38 -23.34
N TYR A 196 -6.98 3.01 -22.85
CA TYR A 196 -6.33 4.13 -23.52
C TYR A 196 -5.15 3.64 -24.34
N ASN A 197 -4.99 4.18 -25.53
CA ASN A 197 -3.87 3.88 -26.42
C ASN A 197 -3.18 5.18 -26.80
N LEU A 198 -1.86 5.15 -26.91
CA LEU A 198 -1.06 6.29 -27.34
C LEU A 198 -1.45 6.72 -28.76
N ASP A 199 -1.69 8.01 -28.93
CA ASP A 199 -1.87 8.67 -30.22
C ASP A 199 -0.63 9.52 -30.54
N LYS A 200 0.34 8.90 -31.19
CA LYS A 200 1.60 9.55 -31.57
C LYS A 200 1.43 10.80 -32.44
N ARG A 201 0.33 10.91 -33.21
CA ARG A 201 0.07 12.03 -34.09
C ARG A 201 -0.19 13.34 -33.34
N ASN A 202 -0.80 13.21 -32.15
CA ASN A 202 -1.13 14.35 -31.30
C ASN A 202 -0.22 14.43 -30.05
N SER A 203 0.92 13.75 -30.11
CA SER A 203 1.97 13.79 -29.07
C SER A 203 3.16 14.55 -29.59
N TYR A 204 3.82 15.36 -28.76
CA TYR A 204 4.87 16.28 -29.15
C TYR A 204 5.85 16.58 -28.02
N PHE A 205 7.01 17.20 -28.39
CA PHE A 205 7.98 17.71 -27.44
C PHE A 205 7.57 19.08 -26.89
N ASN A 206 7.68 19.32 -25.59
CA ASN A 206 7.39 20.61 -24.96
C ASN A 206 8.66 21.43 -24.75
N GLU A 207 9.67 20.81 -24.15
CA GLU A 207 10.93 21.43 -23.79
C GLU A 207 12.06 20.42 -23.84
N ILE A 208 13.26 20.88 -24.18
CA ILE A 208 14.48 20.08 -24.18
C ILE A 208 15.60 20.96 -23.66
N THR A 209 16.28 20.51 -22.62
CA THR A 209 17.46 21.13 -22.04
C THR A 209 18.53 20.07 -21.86
N SER A 210 19.78 20.36 -22.20
CA SER A 210 20.88 19.41 -22.04
C SER A 210 22.05 20.08 -21.32
N PHE A 211 22.62 19.34 -20.36
CA PHE A 211 23.74 19.74 -19.52
C PHE A 211 24.89 18.75 -19.71
N THR A 212 26.02 19.01 -19.12
CA THR A 212 27.20 18.15 -19.24
C THR A 212 26.96 16.71 -18.81
N ASN A 213 26.14 16.50 -17.75
CA ASN A 213 25.92 15.19 -17.13
C ASN A 213 24.50 14.62 -17.31
N ASN A 214 23.57 15.44 -17.81
CA ASN A 214 22.18 15.00 -18.01
C ASN A 214 21.52 15.76 -19.16
N THR A 215 20.47 15.13 -19.73
CA THR A 215 19.62 15.71 -20.77
C THR A 215 18.18 15.53 -20.34
N GLU A 216 17.44 16.64 -20.24
CA GLU A 216 16.07 16.72 -19.78
C GLU A 216 15.13 16.90 -20.97
N ILE A 217 14.12 16.08 -21.10
CA ILE A 217 13.23 16.03 -22.25
C ILE A 217 11.78 15.99 -21.76
N ASP A 218 11.02 17.02 -22.02
CA ASP A 218 9.60 17.10 -21.76
C ASP A 218 8.78 16.75 -22.99
N VAL A 219 7.85 15.80 -22.81
CA VAL A 219 6.91 15.39 -23.85
C VAL A 219 5.46 15.46 -23.38
N SER A 220 4.57 15.86 -24.28
CA SER A 220 3.13 15.68 -24.12
C SER A 220 2.69 14.42 -24.87
N LEU A 221 2.18 13.43 -24.15
CA LEU A 221 1.63 12.21 -24.72
C LEU A 221 0.12 12.24 -24.70
N HIS A 222 -0.50 12.10 -25.87
CA HIS A 222 -1.94 12.03 -26.02
C HIS A 222 -2.42 10.58 -26.08
N PHE A 223 -3.44 10.27 -25.28
CA PHE A 223 -4.04 8.94 -25.21
C PHE A 223 -5.51 8.98 -25.58
N LYS A 224 -5.93 8.05 -26.43
CA LYS A 224 -7.31 7.90 -26.92
C LYS A 224 -7.98 6.65 -26.40
N ASN A 225 -9.27 6.77 -26.12
CA ASN A 225 -10.16 5.65 -25.76
C ASN A 225 -11.42 5.70 -26.63
N ASN A 226 -11.60 4.70 -27.50
CA ASN A 226 -12.75 4.62 -28.42
C ASN A 226 -14.05 4.14 -27.72
N LYS A 227 -13.98 3.66 -26.47
CA LYS A 227 -15.12 3.24 -25.66
C LYS A 227 -14.99 3.80 -24.25
N PRO A 228 -15.05 5.13 -24.10
CA PRO A 228 -14.78 5.78 -22.83
C PRO A 228 -15.89 5.45 -21.82
N LYS A 229 -15.46 5.30 -20.57
CA LYS A 229 -16.34 5.37 -19.41
C LYS A 229 -16.23 6.76 -18.81
N SER A 230 -17.30 7.23 -18.20
CA SER A 230 -17.29 8.53 -17.52
C SER A 230 -16.06 8.69 -16.59
N ALA A 231 -15.38 9.81 -16.73
CA ALA A 231 -14.30 10.26 -15.86
C ALA A 231 -14.58 11.73 -15.52
N TYR A 232 -14.95 11.99 -14.28
CA TYR A 232 -15.43 13.32 -13.85
C TYR A 232 -14.33 14.40 -13.86
N THR A 233 -13.08 14.00 -13.95
CA THR A 233 -11.92 14.89 -14.02
C THR A 233 -11.53 15.26 -15.44
N LEU A 234 -12.09 14.61 -16.44
CA LEU A 234 -11.84 14.88 -17.85
C LEU A 234 -13.08 15.48 -18.51
N PRO A 235 -12.94 16.59 -19.25
CA PRO A 235 -14.08 17.17 -19.97
C PRO A 235 -14.62 16.22 -21.07
N ASP A 236 -13.73 15.48 -21.73
CA ASP A 236 -14.05 14.37 -22.62
C ASP A 236 -13.25 13.12 -22.23
N PRO A 237 -13.89 12.08 -21.69
CA PRO A 237 -13.20 10.87 -21.26
C PRO A 237 -12.67 10.02 -22.42
N SER A 238 -12.88 10.39 -23.66
CA SER A 238 -12.27 9.74 -24.83
C SER A 238 -10.82 10.17 -25.07
N SER A 239 -10.39 11.27 -24.44
CA SER A 239 -9.13 11.95 -24.70
C SER A 239 -8.47 12.40 -23.39
N MET A 240 -7.19 12.10 -23.22
CA MET A 240 -6.38 12.66 -22.13
C MET A 240 -4.97 12.98 -22.64
N VAL A 241 -4.40 14.06 -22.15
CA VAL A 241 -3.03 14.48 -22.42
C VAL A 241 -2.28 14.57 -21.10
N HIS A 242 -1.16 13.88 -21.03
CA HIS A 242 -0.26 13.95 -19.86
C HIS A 242 1.12 14.41 -20.30
N LYS A 243 1.79 15.21 -19.46
CA LYS A 243 3.19 15.59 -19.64
C LYS A 243 4.09 14.60 -18.90
N TYR A 244 5.17 14.22 -19.57
CA TYR A 244 6.20 13.36 -18.99
C TYR A 244 7.56 14.02 -19.16
N HIS A 245 8.33 13.95 -18.11
CA HIS A 245 9.71 14.40 -18.04
C HIS A 245 10.63 13.18 -18.09
N PHE A 246 11.56 13.16 -19.03
CA PHE A 246 12.63 12.16 -19.14
C PHE A 246 13.94 12.81 -18.76
N SER A 247 14.62 12.29 -17.75
CA SER A 247 15.97 12.69 -17.39
C SER A 247 16.93 11.57 -17.80
N LEU A 248 17.78 11.84 -18.77
CA LEU A 248 18.84 10.93 -19.19
C LEU A 248 20.15 11.38 -18.58
N SER A 249 20.81 10.56 -17.77
CA SER A 249 22.01 10.96 -17.04
C SER A 249 23.15 9.95 -17.15
N ASN A 250 24.38 10.43 -16.99
CA ASN A 250 25.51 9.55 -16.68
C ASN A 250 25.24 8.85 -15.35
N ILE A 251 25.74 7.61 -15.22
CA ILE A 251 25.89 7.00 -13.89
C ILE A 251 26.89 7.86 -13.14
N PRO A 252 26.52 8.44 -11.96
CA PRO A 252 27.46 9.22 -11.20
C PRO A 252 28.71 8.40 -10.84
N GLU A 253 29.88 8.94 -11.08
CA GLU A 253 31.10 8.43 -10.44
C GLU A 253 31.02 8.76 -8.96
N SER A 254 31.00 7.75 -8.10
CA SER A 254 30.82 7.90 -6.66
C SER A 254 31.78 6.95 -5.94
N ASP A 255 32.33 7.41 -4.84
CA ASP A 255 33.06 6.59 -3.87
C ASP A 255 32.13 5.98 -2.79
N PHE A 256 30.85 5.91 -3.11
CA PHE A 256 29.82 5.29 -2.26
C PHE A 256 30.07 3.79 -2.10
N GLU A 257 30.22 3.36 -0.85
CA GLU A 257 30.32 1.96 -0.49
C GLU A 257 28.91 1.41 -0.15
N PRO A 258 28.44 0.36 -0.88
CA PRO A 258 27.16 -0.26 -0.58
C PRO A 258 27.15 -0.87 0.83
N ARG A 259 26.03 -0.69 1.55
CA ARG A 259 25.84 -1.23 2.90
C ARG A 259 24.91 -2.42 2.87
N MET A 260 25.32 -3.54 3.46
CA MET A 260 24.51 -4.74 3.56
C MET A 260 23.27 -4.48 4.40
N ALA A 261 22.13 -5.04 3.97
CA ALA A 261 20.88 -4.97 4.69
C ALA A 261 20.77 -6.08 5.73
N ASP A 262 20.06 -5.79 6.81
CA ASP A 262 19.71 -6.73 7.88
C ASP A 262 18.19 -6.75 8.06
N ASP A 263 17.59 -7.91 8.24
CA ASP A 263 16.15 -8.06 8.38
C ASP A 263 15.60 -7.60 9.74
N ARG A 264 16.49 -7.35 10.71
CA ARG A 264 16.17 -6.75 12.01
C ARG A 264 15.82 -5.27 11.89
N VAL A 265 16.28 -4.57 10.81
CA VAL A 265 16.07 -3.14 10.58
C VAL A 265 15.45 -2.85 9.22
N GLY A 266 14.37 -2.10 9.20
CA GLY A 266 13.54 -1.94 8.01
C GLY A 266 13.96 -0.85 7.04
N HIS A 267 14.65 -1.22 5.96
CA HIS A 267 15.02 -0.32 4.88
C HIS A 267 14.48 -0.78 3.53
N PHE A 268 14.30 0.15 2.60
CA PHE A 268 14.17 -0.20 1.18
C PHE A 268 15.50 -0.73 0.65
N LEU A 269 15.41 -1.66 -0.30
CA LEU A 269 16.56 -2.45 -0.73
C LEU A 269 16.78 -2.39 -2.22
N THR A 270 18.04 -2.32 -2.61
CA THR A 270 18.52 -2.71 -3.93
C THR A 270 18.96 -4.16 -3.87
N MET A 271 18.38 -5.01 -4.72
CA MET A 271 18.60 -6.46 -4.68
C MET A 271 19.00 -7.00 -6.04
N TYR A 272 19.93 -7.95 -6.04
CA TYR A 272 20.28 -8.76 -7.20
C TYR A 272 20.70 -10.17 -6.78
N GLN A 273 20.76 -11.10 -7.75
CA GLN A 273 21.34 -12.42 -7.53
C GLN A 273 22.76 -12.42 -8.08
N ASP A 274 23.71 -12.81 -7.23
CA ASP A 274 25.12 -12.98 -7.59
C ASP A 274 25.41 -14.47 -7.85
N TYR A 275 25.91 -14.75 -9.03
CA TYR A 275 26.29 -16.08 -9.47
C TYR A 275 27.81 -16.32 -9.46
N SER A 276 28.60 -15.38 -8.93
CA SER A 276 30.06 -15.48 -8.84
C SER A 276 30.51 -16.64 -7.93
N SER A 277 29.75 -16.86 -6.84
CA SER A 277 29.95 -17.99 -5.93
C SER A 277 28.78 -18.97 -5.99
N LEU A 278 29.10 -20.29 -6.11
CA LEU A 278 28.14 -21.39 -6.06
C LEU A 278 28.06 -22.04 -4.66
N MET A 279 28.85 -21.54 -3.70
CA MET A 279 29.00 -22.14 -2.37
C MET A 279 28.28 -21.37 -1.27
N GLU A 280 27.61 -20.29 -1.61
CA GLU A 280 26.83 -19.50 -0.67
C GLU A 280 25.40 -20.07 -0.50
N ASP A 281 24.85 -19.96 0.69
CA ASP A 281 23.49 -20.45 1.01
C ASP A 281 22.40 -19.69 0.26
N SER A 282 22.66 -18.43 -0.12
CA SER A 282 21.72 -17.57 -0.85
C SER A 282 22.44 -16.75 -1.92
N PRO A 283 21.99 -16.76 -3.18
CA PRO A 283 22.58 -15.92 -4.22
C PRO A 283 22.14 -14.44 -4.10
N TYR A 284 21.25 -14.11 -3.19
CA TYR A 284 20.73 -12.74 -3.08
C TYR A 284 21.67 -11.83 -2.32
N VAL A 285 22.11 -10.77 -2.98
CA VAL A 285 22.77 -9.61 -2.38
C VAL A 285 21.73 -8.53 -2.16
N ARG A 286 21.72 -7.91 -0.97
CA ARG A 286 20.74 -6.90 -0.56
C ARG A 286 21.46 -5.71 0.05
N TYR A 287 21.39 -4.57 -0.63
CA TYR A 287 21.95 -3.31 -0.15
C TYR A 287 20.86 -2.39 0.37
N VAL A 288 21.13 -1.70 1.49
CA VAL A 288 20.30 -0.62 2.02
C VAL A 288 20.28 0.53 1.02
N ASN A 289 19.10 1.01 0.67
CA ASN A 289 18.97 2.24 -0.09
C ASN A 289 19.22 3.43 0.83
N ARG A 290 20.28 4.20 0.59
CA ARG A 290 20.69 5.34 1.43
C ARG A 290 21.40 6.43 0.62
N TRP A 291 21.35 7.67 1.13
CA TRP A 291 22.10 8.79 0.57
C TRP A 291 23.59 8.65 0.88
N HIS A 292 24.42 9.15 -0.01
CA HIS A 292 25.85 9.25 0.24
C HIS A 292 26.14 10.44 1.17
N LEU A 293 26.27 10.16 2.45
CA LEU A 293 26.58 11.15 3.49
C LEU A 293 27.90 10.80 4.17
N GLU A 294 28.88 11.67 4.02
CA GLU A 294 30.18 11.57 4.66
C GLU A 294 30.52 12.85 5.42
N LYS A 295 31.23 12.71 6.53
CA LYS A 295 31.73 13.86 7.28
C LYS A 295 32.74 14.67 6.44
N ALA A 296 32.57 15.96 6.33
CA ALA A 296 33.56 16.86 5.72
C ALA A 296 34.87 16.83 6.50
N GLU A 297 34.78 16.68 7.82
CA GLU A 297 35.92 16.61 8.73
C GLU A 297 35.83 15.36 9.63
N PRO A 298 36.25 14.16 9.13
CA PRO A 298 36.05 12.87 9.82
C PRO A 298 36.75 12.78 11.20
N ARG A 299 37.74 13.63 11.47
CA ARG A 299 38.46 13.66 12.76
C ARG A 299 37.66 14.24 13.94
N PHE A 300 36.55 14.93 13.64
CA PHE A 300 35.69 15.50 14.66
C PHE A 300 34.48 14.59 14.91
N GLU A 301 34.06 14.53 16.16
CA GLU A 301 32.87 13.82 16.56
C GLU A 301 31.64 14.38 15.81
N MET A 302 31.51 15.70 15.75
CA MET A 302 30.47 16.42 15.02
C MET A 302 31.07 17.13 13.80
N SER A 303 30.48 16.91 12.61
CA SER A 303 30.90 17.53 11.36
C SER A 303 29.71 17.79 10.44
N LYS A 304 29.81 18.79 9.58
CA LYS A 304 28.86 18.90 8.45
C LYS A 304 29.13 17.77 7.45
N PRO A 305 28.12 17.37 6.67
CA PRO A 305 28.37 16.45 5.54
C PRO A 305 29.16 17.16 4.44
N LYS A 306 29.94 16.41 3.66
CA LYS A 306 30.58 16.91 2.42
C LYS A 306 29.52 17.47 1.47
N LYS A 307 28.40 16.76 1.30
CA LYS A 307 27.25 17.14 0.47
C LYS A 307 25.96 16.89 1.26
N PRO A 308 25.23 17.93 1.66
CA PRO A 308 23.94 17.75 2.35
C PRO A 308 22.84 17.32 1.38
N ILE A 309 21.80 16.66 1.91
CA ILE A 309 20.56 16.40 1.19
C ILE A 309 19.77 17.70 1.14
N VAL A 310 19.42 18.16 -0.06
CA VAL A 310 18.68 19.42 -0.24
C VAL A 310 17.27 19.11 -0.70
N TYR A 311 16.26 19.51 0.07
CA TYR A 311 14.85 19.48 -0.32
C TYR A 311 14.36 20.87 -0.70
N TRP A 312 13.54 20.92 -1.74
CA TRP A 312 12.90 22.13 -2.21
C TRP A 312 11.39 22.06 -1.97
N ILE A 313 10.85 23.07 -1.28
CA ILE A 313 9.41 23.26 -1.19
C ILE A 313 8.95 23.91 -2.47
N GLU A 314 8.12 23.20 -3.25
CA GLU A 314 7.57 23.71 -4.51
C GLU A 314 6.72 24.97 -4.28
N ASN A 315 6.71 25.89 -5.23
CA ASN A 315 5.92 27.11 -5.15
C ASN A 315 4.39 26.88 -5.16
N THR A 316 3.93 25.67 -5.55
CA THR A 316 2.53 25.23 -5.45
C THR A 316 2.07 24.95 -4.03
N VAL A 317 3.00 24.75 -3.06
CA VAL A 317 2.65 24.60 -1.64
C VAL A 317 2.09 25.92 -1.11
N PRO A 318 0.83 25.94 -0.58
CA PRO A 318 0.25 27.16 -0.02
C PRO A 318 1.12 27.76 1.07
N VAL A 319 1.21 29.09 1.09
CA VAL A 319 2.14 29.83 1.98
C VAL A 319 1.93 29.47 3.44
N GLU A 320 0.67 29.32 3.86
CA GLU A 320 0.25 28.98 5.23
C GLU A 320 0.73 27.59 5.70
N TYR A 321 1.12 26.69 4.80
CA TYR A 321 1.57 25.33 5.14
C TYR A 321 3.09 25.12 5.01
N ARG A 322 3.81 26.09 4.43
CA ARG A 322 5.25 25.97 4.16
C ARG A 322 6.10 25.78 5.41
N ASP A 323 5.68 26.38 6.53
CA ASP A 323 6.41 26.26 7.80
C ASP A 323 6.27 24.84 8.37
N ALA A 324 5.07 24.25 8.35
CA ALA A 324 4.84 22.86 8.77
C ALA A 324 5.62 21.86 7.89
N VAL A 325 5.64 22.08 6.56
CA VAL A 325 6.44 21.27 5.63
C VAL A 325 7.92 21.37 5.95
N ARG A 326 8.44 22.57 6.18
CA ARG A 326 9.83 22.80 6.55
C ARG A 326 10.21 22.13 7.87
N GLU A 327 9.36 22.25 8.88
CA GLU A 327 9.55 21.66 10.20
C GLU A 327 9.63 20.13 10.10
N GLY A 328 8.67 19.47 9.42
CA GLY A 328 8.67 18.03 9.26
C GLY A 328 9.92 17.48 8.56
N ILE A 329 10.45 18.21 7.56
CA ILE A 329 11.70 17.83 6.88
C ILE A 329 12.90 17.96 7.81
N LEU A 330 13.01 19.08 8.52
CA LEU A 330 14.19 19.40 9.33
C LEU A 330 14.29 18.57 10.61
N LEU A 331 13.18 17.97 11.08
CA LEU A 331 13.20 17.08 12.25
C LEU A 331 14.22 15.94 12.12
N TRP A 332 14.46 15.43 10.93
CA TRP A 332 15.41 14.35 10.69
C TRP A 332 16.85 14.74 10.98
N ASN A 333 17.20 16.03 11.00
CA ASN A 333 18.54 16.46 11.42
C ASN A 333 18.85 16.01 12.85
N ASN A 334 17.85 15.88 13.73
CA ASN A 334 18.05 15.37 15.08
C ASN A 334 18.64 13.95 15.09
N ALA A 335 18.21 13.09 14.17
CA ALA A 335 18.75 11.73 14.03
C ALA A 335 20.16 11.75 13.44
N PHE A 336 20.42 12.59 12.47
CA PHE A 336 21.75 12.75 11.88
C PHE A 336 22.75 13.34 12.86
N GLU A 337 22.34 14.26 13.74
CA GLU A 337 23.21 14.80 14.80
C GLU A 337 23.63 13.73 15.81
N LYS A 338 22.77 12.74 16.10
CA LYS A 338 23.12 11.61 16.97
C LYS A 338 24.26 10.75 16.42
N ILE A 339 24.43 10.70 15.11
CA ILE A 339 25.53 9.99 14.44
C ILE A 339 26.69 10.92 14.05
N GLY A 340 26.68 12.17 14.53
CA GLY A 340 27.74 13.13 14.34
C GLY A 340 27.72 13.89 13.01
N LEU A 341 26.53 14.02 12.36
CA LEU A 341 26.34 14.82 11.16
C LEU A 341 25.44 16.04 11.47
N GLN A 342 25.99 17.24 11.47
CA GLN A 342 25.26 18.48 11.68
C GLN A 342 24.77 19.07 10.37
N GLY A 343 23.46 19.33 10.25
CA GLY A 343 22.86 19.93 9.05
C GLY A 343 22.95 19.01 7.83
N ALA A 344 22.65 17.73 8.03
CA ALA A 344 22.62 16.73 6.97
C ALA A 344 21.53 17.05 5.93
N ILE A 345 20.44 17.68 6.37
CA ILE A 345 19.32 18.08 5.53
C ILE A 345 19.18 19.60 5.51
N ILE A 346 19.02 20.15 4.31
CA ILE A 346 18.78 21.58 4.06
C ILE A 346 17.46 21.73 3.31
N VAL A 347 16.63 22.69 3.73
CA VAL A 347 15.37 23.01 3.07
C VAL A 347 15.46 24.37 2.39
N LYS A 348 15.06 24.42 1.12
CA LYS A 348 14.98 25.63 0.30
C LYS A 348 13.55 25.83 -0.21
N GLN A 349 13.21 27.09 -0.50
CA GLN A 349 11.96 27.44 -1.17
C GLN A 349 12.23 27.58 -2.66
N MET A 350 11.42 26.91 -3.49
CA MET A 350 11.45 27.09 -4.95
C MET A 350 10.96 28.50 -5.29
N PRO A 351 11.74 29.29 -6.04
CA PRO A 351 11.30 30.60 -6.53
C PRO A 351 10.10 30.48 -7.47
N ASP A 352 9.26 31.52 -7.52
CA ASP A 352 8.12 31.55 -8.45
C ASP A 352 8.57 31.66 -9.92
N ASP A 353 9.76 32.19 -10.16
CA ASP A 353 10.43 32.34 -11.45
C ASP A 353 11.52 31.30 -11.71
N ALA A 354 11.46 30.14 -11.06
CA ALA A 354 12.42 29.07 -11.24
C ALA A 354 12.44 28.57 -12.69
N GLU A 355 13.65 28.51 -13.29
CA GLU A 355 13.86 28.05 -14.68
C GLU A 355 14.14 26.54 -14.79
N TRP A 356 13.73 25.75 -13.78
CA TRP A 356 13.92 24.29 -13.76
C TRP A 356 12.59 23.58 -13.46
N ASP A 357 12.42 22.39 -14.07
CA ASP A 357 11.23 21.55 -13.85
C ASP A 357 11.39 20.73 -12.55
N PRO A 358 10.38 20.65 -11.68
CA PRO A 358 10.41 19.79 -10.50
C PRO A 358 10.60 18.29 -10.79
N GLY A 359 10.49 17.83 -12.03
CA GLY A 359 10.82 16.47 -12.47
C GLY A 359 12.30 16.20 -12.69
N ASP A 360 13.13 17.24 -12.71
CA ASP A 360 14.58 17.13 -12.89
C ASP A 360 15.21 16.43 -11.68
N VAL A 361 15.89 15.32 -11.92
CA VAL A 361 16.49 14.46 -10.88
C VAL A 361 17.55 15.14 -10.00
N ARG A 362 18.01 16.33 -10.39
CA ARG A 362 18.96 17.14 -9.58
C ARG A 362 18.29 17.81 -8.38
N TYR A 363 16.98 17.85 -8.30
CA TYR A 363 16.21 18.51 -7.25
C TYR A 363 15.30 17.50 -6.56
N ASN A 364 15.34 17.46 -5.22
CA ASN A 364 14.37 16.72 -4.42
C ASN A 364 13.24 17.67 -4.04
N VAL A 365 12.02 17.40 -4.42
CA VAL A 365 10.93 18.37 -4.37
C VAL A 365 9.76 17.86 -3.54
N ILE A 366 9.22 18.74 -2.68
CA ILE A 366 7.94 18.51 -2.00
C ILE A 366 6.86 19.22 -2.81
N ARG A 367 5.96 18.46 -3.43
CA ARG A 367 4.94 18.94 -4.36
C ARG A 367 3.55 18.94 -3.72
N TRP A 368 2.77 19.96 -4.05
CA TRP A 368 1.37 20.04 -3.65
C TRP A 368 0.48 19.67 -4.83
N ILE A 369 -0.24 18.55 -4.73
CA ILE A 369 -1.09 18.07 -5.81
C ILE A 369 -2.57 18.18 -5.45
N ILE A 370 -3.44 18.11 -6.45
CA ILE A 370 -4.88 18.02 -6.24
C ILE A 370 -5.35 16.61 -6.64
N ARG A 371 -5.89 15.89 -5.66
CA ARG A 371 -6.53 14.60 -5.87
C ARG A 371 -7.89 14.59 -5.15
N PRO A 372 -8.98 14.93 -5.86
CA PRO A 372 -10.26 15.18 -5.24
C PRO A 372 -10.78 14.00 -4.41
N GLY A 373 -11.04 14.24 -3.12
CA GLY A 373 -11.60 13.28 -2.18
C GLY A 373 -10.61 12.25 -1.61
N ALA A 374 -9.32 12.43 -1.82
CA ALA A 374 -8.29 11.55 -1.23
C ALA A 374 -7.24 12.36 -0.48
N GLY A 375 -7.06 12.06 0.81
CA GLY A 375 -5.85 12.42 1.54
C GLY A 375 -4.72 11.50 1.06
N TYR A 376 -3.88 12.00 0.19
CA TYR A 376 -2.82 11.22 -0.42
C TYR A 376 -1.48 11.90 -0.21
N ALA A 377 -0.49 11.13 0.24
CA ALA A 377 0.90 11.52 0.20
C ALA A 377 1.74 10.30 -0.15
N VAL A 378 2.91 10.52 -0.71
CA VAL A 378 3.91 9.49 -0.95
C VAL A 378 5.28 10.12 -1.14
N GLY A 379 6.29 9.53 -0.51
CA GLY A 379 7.69 9.93 -0.59
C GLY A 379 8.57 8.88 -1.29
N PRO A 380 8.46 8.69 -2.62
CA PRO A 380 9.35 7.80 -3.34
C PRO A 380 10.77 8.37 -3.44
N SER A 381 11.73 7.46 -3.56
CA SER A 381 13.12 7.77 -3.89
C SER A 381 13.63 6.92 -5.04
N LYS A 382 14.72 7.35 -5.68
CA LYS A 382 15.41 6.63 -6.75
C LYS A 382 16.79 6.22 -6.25
N ALA A 383 17.10 4.94 -6.44
CA ALA A 383 18.37 4.36 -6.05
C ALA A 383 19.14 3.87 -7.27
N ASN A 384 20.45 4.00 -7.24
CA ASN A 384 21.34 3.37 -8.17
C ASN A 384 21.17 1.84 -8.05
N PRO A 385 20.70 1.15 -9.12
CA PRO A 385 20.42 -0.29 -9.05
C PRO A 385 21.66 -1.15 -8.87
N TYR A 386 22.85 -0.57 -8.96
CA TYR A 386 24.12 -1.27 -8.75
C TYR A 386 24.58 -1.22 -7.29
N THR A 387 24.29 -0.12 -6.57
CA THR A 387 24.89 0.16 -5.26
C THR A 387 23.88 0.43 -4.14
N GLY A 388 22.64 0.81 -4.47
CA GLY A 388 21.66 1.27 -3.50
C GLY A 388 21.83 2.76 -3.09
N GLU A 389 22.79 3.50 -3.71
CA GLU A 389 22.94 4.94 -3.48
C GLU A 389 21.68 5.69 -3.94
N LEU A 390 21.05 6.43 -3.04
CA LEU A 390 19.92 7.31 -3.37
C LEU A 390 20.44 8.58 -4.05
N TYR A 391 19.78 9.01 -5.14
CA TYR A 391 20.20 10.19 -5.90
C TYR A 391 19.06 11.17 -6.18
N ALA A 392 17.80 10.78 -6.05
CA ALA A 392 16.66 11.66 -6.18
C ALA A 392 15.48 11.21 -5.31
N ALA A 393 14.68 12.16 -4.84
CA ALA A 393 13.48 11.89 -4.06
C ALA A 393 12.45 13.00 -4.22
N ASP A 394 11.18 12.65 -4.41
CA ASP A 394 10.08 13.62 -4.44
C ASP A 394 8.98 13.20 -3.46
N ILE A 395 8.40 14.19 -2.79
CA ILE A 395 7.24 13.97 -1.93
C ILE A 395 6.04 14.68 -2.56
N ARG A 396 4.91 13.97 -2.66
CA ARG A 396 3.65 14.55 -3.17
C ARG A 396 2.61 14.52 -2.08
N VAL A 397 2.01 15.67 -1.80
CA VAL A 397 0.94 15.81 -0.81
C VAL A 397 -0.32 16.35 -1.49
N SER A 398 -1.45 15.67 -1.27
CA SER A 398 -2.74 16.13 -1.79
C SER A 398 -3.32 17.24 -0.93
N SER A 399 -3.83 18.30 -1.58
CA SER A 399 -4.53 19.41 -0.94
C SER A 399 -5.70 18.97 -0.06
N ASP A 400 -6.32 17.83 -0.37
CA ASP A 400 -7.48 17.34 0.36
C ASP A 400 -7.11 16.79 1.75
N TYR A 401 -5.82 16.55 2.01
CA TYR A 401 -5.34 16.17 3.34
C TYR A 401 -5.70 17.23 4.40
N VAL A 402 -5.42 18.51 4.12
CA VAL A 402 -5.72 19.63 5.03
C VAL A 402 -7.18 20.05 4.99
N ARG A 403 -7.97 19.50 4.07
CA ARG A 403 -9.42 19.75 3.93
C ARG A 403 -10.28 18.63 4.50
N PHE A 404 -9.76 17.83 5.42
CA PHE A 404 -10.42 16.63 5.98
C PHE A 404 -11.83 16.93 6.52
N PHE A 405 -12.05 18.06 7.17
CA PHE A 405 -13.34 18.47 7.75
C PHE A 405 -14.37 18.98 6.72
N HIS A 406 -13.94 19.25 5.46
CA HIS A 406 -14.82 19.60 4.34
C HIS A 406 -15.21 18.39 3.49
N ARG A 407 -14.73 17.21 3.83
CA ARG A 407 -14.99 15.98 3.07
C ARG A 407 -16.49 15.70 3.03
N LYS A 408 -17.03 15.55 1.82
CA LYS A 408 -18.44 15.20 1.64
C LYS A 408 -18.70 13.77 2.11
N TYR A 409 -19.79 13.58 2.83
CA TYR A 409 -20.31 12.32 3.32
C TYR A 409 -20.27 11.14 2.31
N THR A 410 -20.54 11.42 1.06
CA THR A 410 -20.63 10.45 -0.02
C THR A 410 -19.33 9.68 -0.30
N GLU A 411 -18.16 10.25 0.04
CA GLU A 411 -16.88 9.61 -0.19
C GLU A 411 -16.58 8.52 0.84
N PHE A 412 -17.14 8.64 2.04
CA PHE A 412 -16.90 7.71 3.14
C PHE A 412 -17.85 6.50 3.13
N ILE A 413 -19.11 6.69 2.81
CA ILE A 413 -20.13 5.60 2.87
C ILE A 413 -20.20 4.76 1.58
N GLU A 414 -19.68 5.20 0.46
CA GLU A 414 -19.55 4.33 -0.72
C GLU A 414 -18.78 3.03 -0.42
N THR A 415 -17.87 3.06 0.55
CA THR A 415 -17.15 1.88 1.01
C THR A 415 -17.98 0.98 1.92
N ILE A 416 -18.93 1.52 2.66
CA ILE A 416 -19.76 0.76 3.61
C ILE A 416 -21.10 0.34 3.00
N ASP A 417 -21.75 1.20 2.20
CA ASP A 417 -23.17 1.06 1.83
C ASP A 417 -23.50 -0.02 0.78
N ALA A 418 -22.68 -0.24 -0.24
CA ALA A 418 -23.17 -0.96 -1.41
C ALA A 418 -22.60 -2.38 -1.61
N LYS A 419 -21.39 -2.65 -1.17
CA LYS A 419 -20.75 -3.96 -1.42
C LYS A 419 -20.38 -4.74 -0.16
N ASN A 420 -20.10 -4.03 0.94
CA ASN A 420 -19.62 -4.66 2.17
C ASN A 420 -20.76 -4.97 3.15
N MET A 421 -21.93 -4.33 3.02
CA MET A 421 -23.12 -4.67 3.80
C MET A 421 -23.95 -5.78 3.18
N ASP A 422 -23.66 -6.24 1.95
CA ASP A 422 -24.32 -7.43 1.41
C ASP A 422 -23.80 -8.65 2.17
N SER A 423 -24.62 -9.13 3.09
CA SER A 423 -24.30 -10.27 3.95
C SER A 423 -23.99 -11.54 3.15
N ASP A 424 -24.51 -11.68 1.94
CA ASP A 424 -24.28 -12.84 1.09
C ASP A 424 -22.92 -12.73 0.39
N VAL A 425 -22.49 -11.54 -0.04
CA VAL A 425 -21.15 -11.32 -0.59
C VAL A 425 -20.07 -11.50 0.49
N ALA A 426 -20.27 -10.91 1.68
CA ALA A 426 -19.35 -11.10 2.79
C ALA A 426 -19.25 -12.57 3.23
N PHE A 427 -20.39 -13.28 3.26
CA PHE A 427 -20.43 -14.71 3.56
C PHE A 427 -19.72 -15.53 2.46
N ASP A 428 -19.93 -15.23 1.20
CA ASP A 428 -19.28 -15.90 0.07
C ASP A 428 -17.75 -15.71 0.09
N ASN A 429 -17.29 -14.52 0.43
CA ASN A 429 -15.86 -14.24 0.58
C ASN A 429 -15.26 -15.05 1.73
N TRP A 430 -15.90 -15.07 2.88
CA TRP A 430 -15.47 -15.91 4.01
C TRP A 430 -15.46 -17.40 3.64
N TRP A 431 -16.55 -17.90 3.04
CA TRP A 431 -16.70 -19.30 2.67
C TRP A 431 -15.68 -19.77 1.63
N LYS A 432 -15.40 -18.95 0.63
CA LYS A 432 -14.44 -19.24 -0.45
C LYS A 432 -13.00 -18.92 -0.05
N ASN A 433 -12.79 -18.47 1.17
CA ASN A 433 -11.50 -17.95 1.65
C ASN A 433 -10.91 -16.91 0.68
N LYS A 434 -11.79 -16.15 0.04
CA LYS A 434 -11.38 -15.02 -0.77
C LYS A 434 -10.97 -13.91 0.16
N LEU A 435 -9.71 -13.60 0.13
CA LEU A 435 -9.20 -12.47 0.88
C LEU A 435 -9.73 -11.16 0.30
N PRO A 436 -9.90 -10.12 1.13
CA PRO A 436 -10.08 -8.77 0.61
C PRO A 436 -8.98 -8.46 -0.42
N GLN A 437 -9.30 -7.61 -1.41
CA GLN A 437 -8.39 -7.26 -2.51
C GLN A 437 -7.16 -6.42 -2.08
N ASP A 438 -6.86 -6.34 -0.80
CA ASP A 438 -5.64 -5.69 -0.25
C ASP A 438 -4.33 -6.39 -0.68
N GLU A 439 -4.42 -7.48 -1.45
CA GLU A 439 -3.26 -8.30 -1.84
C GLU A 439 -2.46 -7.78 -3.03
N ASN A 440 -2.91 -6.73 -3.70
CA ASN A 440 -2.16 -6.12 -4.79
C ASN A 440 -1.36 -4.88 -4.36
N ASN A 441 -1.21 -4.65 -3.07
CA ASN A 441 -0.37 -3.59 -2.58
C ASN A 441 1.07 -4.12 -2.55
N ASP A 442 1.83 -3.84 -3.59
CA ASP A 442 3.24 -4.24 -3.77
C ASP A 442 4.20 -3.55 -2.75
N GLY A 443 3.67 -3.08 -1.62
CA GLY A 443 4.44 -2.32 -0.60
C GLY A 443 4.86 -0.91 -1.05
N ASN A 444 4.50 -0.51 -2.26
CA ASN A 444 4.92 0.76 -2.86
C ASN A 444 3.87 1.88 -2.76
N SER A 445 2.71 1.65 -2.16
CA SER A 445 1.69 2.68 -1.94
C SER A 445 1.57 3.01 -0.46
N CYS A 446 1.98 4.21 -0.07
CA CYS A 446 1.72 4.73 1.26
C CYS A 446 0.25 5.17 1.37
N GLU A 447 -0.53 4.55 2.26
CA GLU A 447 -1.93 4.91 2.55
C GLU A 447 -2.05 5.83 3.76
N TYR A 448 -0.92 6.19 4.40
CA TYR A 448 -0.88 6.94 5.65
C TYR A 448 -1.72 8.21 5.62
N ALA A 449 -1.52 9.05 4.61
CA ALA A 449 -2.26 10.31 4.48
C ALA A 449 -3.79 10.11 4.40
N THR A 450 -4.25 9.08 3.68
CA THR A 450 -5.69 8.77 3.57
C THR A 450 -6.27 8.33 4.90
N GLU A 451 -5.56 7.45 5.58
CA GLU A 451 -5.99 6.90 6.86
C GLU A 451 -5.87 7.94 7.98
N LYS A 452 -4.79 8.73 8.00
CA LYS A 452 -4.61 9.84 8.95
C LYS A 452 -5.65 10.95 8.79
N MET A 453 -6.04 11.26 7.56
CA MET A 453 -7.13 12.20 7.29
C MET A 453 -8.46 11.75 7.92
N ASN A 454 -8.76 10.45 7.90
CA ASN A 454 -9.95 9.90 8.57
C ASN A 454 -9.84 10.02 10.11
N GLU A 455 -8.66 9.80 10.65
CA GLU A 455 -8.36 9.99 12.08
C GLU A 455 -8.54 11.46 12.50
N MET A 456 -8.01 12.38 11.70
CA MET A 456 -8.16 13.84 11.95
C MET A 456 -9.63 14.26 11.90
N ASP A 457 -10.41 13.71 10.96
CA ASP A 457 -11.86 14.01 10.87
C ASP A 457 -12.60 13.49 12.11
N PHE A 458 -12.33 12.27 12.55
CA PHE A 458 -12.89 11.74 13.80
C PHE A 458 -12.49 12.60 15.00
N ALA A 459 -11.19 12.85 15.15
CA ALA A 459 -10.63 13.61 16.26
C ALA A 459 -11.21 15.01 16.35
N TRP A 460 -11.24 15.74 15.23
CA TRP A 460 -11.78 17.10 15.20
C TRP A 460 -13.26 17.16 15.52
N ASN A 461 -14.07 16.24 14.97
CA ASN A 461 -15.49 16.20 15.29
C ASN A 461 -15.75 15.82 16.76
N TYR A 462 -14.89 15.01 17.36
CA TYR A 462 -14.95 14.70 18.79
C TYR A 462 -14.55 15.92 19.64
N ILE A 463 -13.37 16.49 19.39
CA ILE A 463 -12.82 17.63 20.14
C ILE A 463 -13.72 18.86 20.03
N SER A 464 -14.14 19.23 18.80
CA SER A 464 -14.94 20.43 18.53
C SER A 464 -16.31 20.42 19.17
N GLY A 465 -16.69 19.41 19.85
CA GLY A 465 -17.96 19.31 20.55
C GLY A 465 -17.87 19.09 22.05
N THR A 466 -16.67 19.02 22.59
CA THR A 466 -16.49 19.04 24.05
C THR A 466 -16.41 20.50 24.54
N GLU A 467 -16.92 20.79 25.74
CA GLU A 467 -17.00 22.16 26.29
C GLU A 467 -15.64 22.86 26.51
N ASN A 468 -14.54 22.14 26.31
CA ASN A 468 -13.17 22.62 26.54
C ASN A 468 -12.46 23.16 25.27
N LEU A 469 -13.20 23.59 24.26
CA LEU A 469 -12.64 24.13 23.00
C LEU A 469 -11.86 25.44 23.11
N GLY A 470 -11.78 26.04 24.31
CA GLY A 470 -11.08 27.31 24.48
C GLY A 470 -9.60 27.33 24.11
N ASP A 471 -8.96 26.18 24.00
CA ASP A 471 -7.50 26.07 23.92
C ASP A 471 -6.97 25.40 22.63
N ILE A 472 -7.81 24.83 21.73
CA ILE A 472 -7.32 24.13 20.53
C ILE A 472 -7.64 24.94 19.28
N ASP A 473 -6.60 25.54 18.70
CA ASP A 473 -6.67 26.21 17.41
C ASP A 473 -6.67 25.17 16.26
N LEU A 474 -7.68 25.26 15.37
CA LEU A 474 -7.74 24.44 14.15
C LEU A 474 -6.47 24.58 13.31
N GLN A 475 -5.89 25.77 13.23
CA GLN A 475 -4.68 26.01 12.46
C GLN A 475 -3.49 25.21 13.05
N GLN A 476 -3.34 25.20 14.37
CA GLN A 476 -2.33 24.40 15.05
C GLN A 476 -2.57 22.89 14.88
N PHE A 477 -3.82 22.44 14.96
CA PHE A 477 -4.18 21.03 14.74
C PHE A 477 -3.82 20.57 13.32
N VAL A 478 -4.10 21.39 12.30
CA VAL A 478 -3.72 21.13 10.90
C VAL A 478 -2.20 21.18 10.72
N HIS A 479 -1.54 22.15 11.34
CA HIS A 479 -0.08 22.29 11.32
C HIS A 479 0.60 21.02 11.85
N ASP A 480 0.26 20.58 13.06
CA ASP A 480 0.86 19.40 13.68
C ASP A 480 0.55 18.13 12.89
N GLY A 481 -0.65 17.99 12.35
CA GLY A 481 -1.01 16.88 11.47
C GLY A 481 -0.23 16.88 10.15
N LEU A 482 0.13 18.04 9.63
CA LEU A 482 0.96 18.15 8.42
C LEU A 482 2.44 17.87 8.75
N VAL A 483 2.95 18.30 9.90
CA VAL A 483 4.30 17.95 10.38
C VAL A 483 4.43 16.43 10.50
N ASP A 484 3.45 15.76 11.14
CA ASP A 484 3.37 14.30 11.30
C ASP A 484 3.41 13.58 9.93
N LEU A 485 2.64 14.06 8.95
CA LEU A 485 2.67 13.50 7.60
C LEU A 485 4.02 13.70 6.90
N ILE A 486 4.56 14.92 6.93
CA ILE A 486 5.80 15.23 6.20
C ILE A 486 6.99 14.50 6.79
N VAL A 487 7.11 14.39 8.11
CA VAL A 487 8.21 13.64 8.72
C VAL A 487 8.18 12.17 8.32
N HIS A 488 6.98 11.57 8.22
CA HIS A 488 6.78 10.20 7.73
C HIS A 488 7.26 10.04 6.27
N GLU A 489 6.78 10.89 5.36
CA GLU A 489 7.14 10.79 3.94
C GLU A 489 8.64 11.05 3.70
N VAL A 490 9.26 11.95 4.46
CA VAL A 490 10.72 12.16 4.42
C VAL A 490 11.46 10.89 4.86
N GLY A 491 10.97 10.18 5.87
CA GLY A 491 11.53 8.90 6.30
C GLY A 491 11.66 7.90 5.15
N HIS A 492 10.63 7.78 4.30
CA HIS A 492 10.70 6.96 3.10
C HIS A 492 11.80 7.41 2.13
N THR A 493 11.96 8.71 1.96
CA THR A 493 13.01 9.27 1.08
C THR A 493 14.42 9.14 1.65
N LEU A 494 14.55 8.81 2.94
CA LEU A 494 15.80 8.45 3.60
C LEU A 494 16.08 6.94 3.58
N GLY A 495 15.20 6.15 2.96
CA GLY A 495 15.33 4.71 2.80
C GLY A 495 14.56 3.86 3.80
N LEU A 496 13.79 4.44 4.72
CA LEU A 496 13.08 3.69 5.76
C LEU A 496 11.77 3.10 5.24
N ARG A 497 11.47 1.86 5.66
CA ARG A 497 10.17 1.21 5.48
C ARG A 497 9.24 1.53 6.66
N HIS A 498 7.95 1.25 6.49
CA HIS A 498 6.99 1.31 7.60
C HIS A 498 7.44 0.45 8.78
N ASN A 499 7.13 0.91 10.00
CA ASN A 499 7.28 0.15 11.23
C ASN A 499 6.00 0.16 12.07
N PHE A 500 5.11 -0.81 11.84
CA PHE A 500 3.81 -0.95 12.51
C PHE A 500 3.87 -1.62 13.89
N LYS A 501 5.06 -1.76 14.49
CA LYS A 501 5.24 -2.18 15.89
C LYS A 501 5.55 -1.01 16.83
N ALA A 502 5.87 0.13 16.26
CA ALA A 502 6.31 1.27 17.03
C ALA A 502 5.21 1.90 17.89
N SER A 503 3.94 1.73 17.54
CA SER A 503 2.77 2.19 18.31
C SER A 503 2.61 1.48 19.65
N SER A 504 3.14 0.25 19.80
CA SER A 504 2.92 -0.62 20.96
C SER A 504 3.95 -0.48 22.08
N ILE A 505 4.72 0.61 22.12
CA ILE A 505 5.84 0.75 23.09
C ILE A 505 5.56 1.65 24.29
N PHE A 506 4.56 2.54 24.21
CA PHE A 506 4.23 3.46 25.32
C PHE A 506 3.01 3.00 26.11
N THR A 507 3.02 3.25 27.41
CA THR A 507 1.86 2.92 28.25
C THR A 507 0.71 3.93 28.06
N PRO A 508 -0.53 3.56 28.42
CA PRO A 508 -1.66 4.49 28.39
C PRO A 508 -1.41 5.78 29.19
N GLU A 509 -0.71 5.68 30.34
CA GLU A 509 -0.40 6.83 31.21
C GLU A 509 0.62 7.75 30.54
N GLN A 510 1.63 7.19 29.86
CA GLN A 510 2.61 7.97 29.09
C GLN A 510 1.94 8.75 27.97
N LEU A 511 1.05 8.11 27.22
CA LEU A 511 0.33 8.72 26.10
C LEU A 511 -0.62 9.85 26.54
N LYS A 512 -1.15 9.80 27.77
CA LYS A 512 -1.99 10.85 28.37
C LYS A 512 -1.20 12.06 28.86
N SER A 513 0.11 11.93 29.05
CA SER A 513 0.97 12.99 29.62
C SER A 513 1.50 13.92 28.55
N LYS A 514 1.20 15.22 28.68
CA LYS A 514 1.76 16.27 27.83
C LYS A 514 3.30 16.30 27.92
N GLU A 515 3.86 16.28 29.11
CA GLU A 515 5.31 16.31 29.33
C GLU A 515 6.02 15.14 28.65
N PHE A 516 5.41 13.93 28.72
CA PHE A 516 5.98 12.76 28.07
C PHE A 516 5.88 12.87 26.54
N THR A 517 4.71 13.19 26.02
CA THR A 517 4.46 13.21 24.57
C THR A 517 5.14 14.36 23.85
N GLU A 518 5.36 15.50 24.51
CA GLU A 518 6.20 16.59 23.97
C GLU A 518 7.67 16.17 23.80
N LYS A 519 8.17 15.32 24.67
CA LYS A 519 9.57 14.88 24.67
C LYS A 519 9.83 13.65 23.80
N HIS A 520 8.91 12.69 23.81
CA HIS A 520 9.11 11.37 23.22
C HIS A 520 8.21 11.09 22.01
N GLY A 521 7.27 11.97 21.71
CA GLY A 521 6.22 11.73 20.74
C GLY A 521 5.12 10.79 21.24
N VAL A 522 4.26 10.33 20.34
CA VAL A 522 3.13 9.43 20.65
C VAL A 522 3.37 8.00 20.18
N THR A 523 4.43 7.75 19.42
CA THR A 523 4.85 6.42 18.93
C THR A 523 6.37 6.32 18.88
N GLY A 524 6.88 5.10 18.82
CA GLY A 524 8.33 4.83 18.74
C GLY A 524 8.95 5.07 17.37
N SER A 525 8.15 5.37 16.35
CA SER A 525 8.63 5.69 15.01
C SER A 525 7.63 6.55 14.26
N VAL A 526 8.12 7.52 13.53
CA VAL A 526 7.32 8.29 12.55
C VAL A 526 6.88 7.41 11.37
N MET A 527 7.47 6.22 11.20
CA MET A 527 7.14 5.29 10.12
C MET A 527 5.96 4.37 10.45
N ASP A 528 5.27 4.58 11.56
CA ASP A 528 4.02 3.91 11.91
C ASP A 528 2.79 4.66 11.36
N TYR A 529 1.69 3.96 11.14
CA TYR A 529 0.38 4.56 10.86
C TYR A 529 -0.36 4.78 12.18
N ASN A 530 0.20 5.66 13.02
CA ASN A 530 -0.39 5.98 14.31
C ASN A 530 -1.70 6.75 14.15
N PRO A 531 -2.73 6.48 14.95
CA PRO A 531 -3.95 7.29 15.01
C PRO A 531 -3.67 8.65 15.64
N VAL A 532 -4.67 9.54 15.65
CA VAL A 532 -4.63 10.72 16.52
C VAL A 532 -4.75 10.27 17.97
N ASN A 533 -3.81 10.68 18.82
CA ASN A 533 -3.77 10.29 20.23
C ASN A 533 -4.92 10.96 21.00
N LEU A 534 -6.02 10.23 21.12
CA LEU A 534 -7.20 10.62 21.87
C LEU A 534 -7.41 9.67 23.04
N SER A 535 -7.90 10.18 24.16
CA SER A 535 -8.28 9.38 25.32
C SER A 535 -9.70 9.72 25.78
N ALA A 536 -10.41 8.70 26.23
CA ALA A 536 -11.69 8.87 26.94
C ALA A 536 -11.51 9.51 28.33
N ASP A 537 -10.29 9.55 28.86
CA ASP A 537 -9.96 10.25 30.09
C ASP A 537 -9.89 11.75 29.84
N LYS A 538 -10.84 12.50 30.39
CA LYS A 538 -10.96 13.97 30.23
C LYS A 538 -9.80 14.76 30.85
N ASN A 539 -8.97 14.12 31.68
CA ASN A 539 -7.74 14.72 32.23
C ASN A 539 -6.50 14.51 31.35
N SER A 540 -6.64 13.76 30.26
CA SER A 540 -5.56 13.56 29.31
C SER A 540 -5.22 14.90 28.63
N ASN A 541 -3.93 15.22 28.59
CA ASN A 541 -3.39 16.40 27.91
C ASN A 541 -2.21 16.06 26.99
N GLY A 542 -2.06 14.78 26.61
CA GLY A 542 -1.03 14.32 25.67
C GLY A 542 -1.16 14.97 24.30
N LYS A 543 -0.04 15.11 23.58
CA LYS A 543 -0.04 15.60 22.19
C LYS A 543 -0.86 14.69 21.29
N TYR A 544 -1.52 15.27 20.28
CA TYR A 544 -2.36 14.53 19.34
C TYR A 544 -1.57 13.82 18.24
N PHE A 545 -0.44 14.39 17.83
CA PHE A 545 0.31 14.00 16.65
C PHE A 545 1.75 13.63 16.98
N GLN A 546 2.36 12.84 16.09
CA GLN A 546 3.78 12.48 16.16
C GLN A 546 4.63 13.60 15.54
N THR A 547 5.01 14.57 16.35
CA THR A 547 5.85 15.71 15.93
C THR A 547 7.29 15.61 16.44
N GLN A 548 7.72 14.41 16.83
CA GLN A 548 9.07 14.07 17.25
C GLN A 548 9.52 12.77 16.60
N LEU A 549 10.82 12.57 16.37
CA LEU A 549 11.35 11.26 15.97
C LEU A 549 11.24 10.27 17.12
N GLY A 550 10.89 9.02 16.82
CA GLY A 550 10.84 7.95 17.78
C GLY A 550 12.19 7.24 17.94
N TYR A 551 12.30 6.39 18.95
CA TYR A 551 13.51 5.62 19.25
C TYR A 551 13.98 4.76 18.06
N TYR A 552 13.05 4.14 17.36
CA TYR A 552 13.35 3.34 16.18
C TYR A 552 13.93 4.17 15.03
N ASP A 553 13.46 5.40 14.84
CA ASP A 553 13.94 6.28 13.77
C ASP A 553 15.43 6.61 13.94
N TYR A 554 15.85 6.90 15.16
CA TYR A 554 17.26 7.10 15.49
C TYR A 554 18.10 5.86 15.21
N TRP A 555 17.61 4.67 15.59
CA TRP A 555 18.31 3.40 15.38
C TRP A 555 18.40 3.04 13.89
N ALA A 556 17.33 3.24 13.13
CA ALA A 556 17.32 2.98 11.69
C ALA A 556 18.28 3.92 10.93
N ILE A 557 18.37 5.20 11.34
CA ILE A 557 19.36 6.13 10.80
C ILE A 557 20.79 5.73 11.24
N GLU A 558 20.98 5.29 12.49
CA GLU A 558 22.28 4.78 12.95
C GLU A 558 22.73 3.60 12.08
N TYR A 559 21.85 2.65 11.80
CA TYR A 559 22.17 1.51 10.93
C TYR A 559 22.53 1.94 9.51
N ALA A 560 21.72 2.80 8.88
CA ALA A 560 21.90 3.18 7.49
C ALA A 560 23.08 4.17 7.28
N TYR A 561 23.32 5.09 8.21
CA TYR A 561 24.20 6.25 8.02
C TYR A 561 25.31 6.40 9.05
N GLY A 562 25.31 5.62 10.12
CA GLY A 562 26.33 5.72 11.16
C GLY A 562 27.72 5.29 10.67
N PHE A 563 28.73 5.62 11.44
CA PHE A 563 30.13 5.41 11.08
C PHE A 563 30.79 4.43 12.06
N PRO A 564 31.53 3.41 11.56
CA PRO A 564 32.33 2.53 12.39
C PRO A 564 33.33 3.33 13.23
N ASN A 565 33.63 2.85 14.43
CA ASN A 565 34.71 3.39 15.25
C ASN A 565 36.08 3.13 14.59
N LYS A 566 37.09 3.87 15.01
CA LYS A 566 38.45 3.70 14.48
C LYS A 566 38.96 2.29 14.71
N GLY A 567 39.16 1.52 13.61
CA GLY A 567 39.66 0.17 13.62
C GLY A 567 38.59 -0.92 13.73
N GLU A 568 37.33 -0.53 13.77
CA GLU A 568 36.17 -1.43 13.67
C GLU A 568 35.84 -1.66 12.19
N SER A 569 35.50 -2.89 11.81
CA SER A 569 35.03 -3.19 10.47
C SER A 569 33.58 -2.69 10.30
N GLU A 570 33.14 -2.43 9.09
CA GLU A 570 31.73 -2.10 8.82
C GLU A 570 30.80 -3.24 9.24
N GLU A 571 31.16 -4.47 8.99
CA GLU A 571 30.39 -5.66 9.35
C GLU A 571 30.20 -5.77 10.86
N ASP A 572 31.26 -5.62 11.66
CA ASP A 572 31.19 -5.64 13.13
C ASP A 572 30.34 -4.49 13.67
N TYR A 573 30.47 -3.31 13.09
CA TYR A 573 29.65 -2.16 13.44
C TYR A 573 28.16 -2.43 13.18
N LEU A 574 27.81 -2.90 11.98
CA LEU A 574 26.41 -3.16 11.60
C LEU A 574 25.79 -4.26 12.46
N GLU A 575 26.55 -5.33 12.77
CA GLU A 575 26.09 -6.37 13.68
C GLU A 575 25.85 -5.81 15.09
N THR A 576 26.76 -4.96 15.60
CA THR A 576 26.58 -4.27 16.91
C THR A 576 25.32 -3.41 16.93
N VAL A 577 25.02 -2.71 15.84
CA VAL A 577 23.81 -1.87 15.74
C VAL A 577 22.55 -2.76 15.62
N ALA A 578 22.55 -3.74 14.73
CA ALA A 578 21.39 -4.58 14.46
C ALA A 578 20.99 -5.45 15.66
N SER A 579 21.99 -5.96 16.44
CA SER A 579 21.78 -6.81 17.62
C SER A 579 21.04 -6.09 18.77
N LYS A 580 20.81 -4.77 18.69
CA LYS A 580 19.96 -4.01 19.63
C LYS A 580 18.45 -4.34 19.48
N VAL A 581 18.05 -5.15 18.50
CA VAL A 581 16.64 -5.49 18.18
C VAL A 581 15.84 -6.03 19.37
N SER A 582 16.50 -6.64 20.36
CA SER A 582 15.87 -7.13 21.57
C SER A 582 15.36 -6.03 22.52
N ASP A 583 15.78 -4.77 22.33
CA ASP A 583 15.26 -3.63 23.06
C ASP A 583 13.76 -3.44 22.74
N PRO A 584 12.88 -3.38 23.74
CA PRO A 584 11.45 -3.19 23.53
C PRO A 584 11.08 -1.92 22.72
N TYR A 585 11.92 -0.90 22.74
CA TYR A 585 11.71 0.36 22.01
C TYR A 585 12.13 0.30 20.54
N LEU A 586 12.86 -0.77 20.12
CA LEU A 586 13.45 -0.90 18.79
C LEU A 586 12.78 -2.01 17.94
N GLN A 587 11.62 -2.51 18.36
CA GLN A 587 10.92 -3.56 17.63
C GLN A 587 10.55 -3.12 16.23
N PHE A 588 10.67 -4.05 15.27
CA PHE A 588 10.34 -3.83 13.86
C PHE A 588 9.32 -4.83 13.36
N GLY A 589 8.32 -4.32 12.65
CA GLY A 589 7.32 -5.08 11.89
C GLY A 589 6.72 -4.19 10.82
N THR A 590 6.61 -4.69 9.59
CA THR A 590 6.31 -3.88 8.42
C THR A 590 5.05 -4.35 7.68
N ASP A 591 4.85 -3.94 6.43
CA ASP A 591 3.62 -4.15 5.65
C ASP A 591 3.16 -5.61 5.57
N GLU A 592 4.08 -6.54 5.37
CA GLU A 592 3.78 -7.97 5.35
C GLU A 592 3.32 -8.52 6.71
N ASP A 593 3.72 -7.88 7.82
CA ASP A 593 3.38 -8.28 9.19
C ASP A 593 2.06 -7.65 9.67
N ALA A 594 1.76 -6.41 9.22
CA ALA A 594 0.64 -5.59 9.70
C ALA A 594 -0.73 -5.91 9.10
N ARG A 595 -0.87 -6.99 8.36
CA ARG A 595 -2.11 -7.34 7.66
C ARG A 595 -3.31 -7.39 8.60
N SER A 596 -4.40 -6.70 8.23
CA SER A 596 -5.65 -6.64 9.00
C SER A 596 -6.50 -7.91 8.91
N SER A 597 -6.18 -8.82 7.99
CA SER A 597 -6.87 -10.08 7.79
C SER A 597 -6.41 -11.15 8.80
N SER A 598 -7.02 -12.33 8.78
CA SER A 598 -6.60 -13.51 9.56
C SER A 598 -5.17 -13.99 9.23
N ARG A 599 -4.53 -13.44 8.18
CA ARG A 599 -3.11 -13.67 7.86
C ARG A 599 -2.17 -12.88 8.76
N GLY A 600 -2.55 -11.68 9.25
CA GLY A 600 -1.80 -10.98 10.28
C GLY A 600 -1.78 -11.80 11.55
N ILE A 601 -0.58 -12.16 12.02
CA ILE A 601 -0.42 -13.05 13.16
C ILE A 601 -0.13 -12.29 14.45
N ASP A 602 0.59 -11.16 14.34
CA ASP A 602 1.05 -10.39 15.49
C ASP A 602 0.06 -9.27 15.84
N PRO A 603 -0.59 -9.33 17.01
CA PRO A 603 -1.57 -8.32 17.40
C PRO A 603 -0.94 -6.96 17.75
N THR A 604 0.38 -6.91 18.00
CA THR A 604 1.13 -5.66 18.26
C THR A 604 1.74 -5.06 17.00
N CYS A 605 1.50 -5.67 15.84
CA CYS A 605 1.89 -5.13 14.53
C CYS A 605 0.61 -4.83 13.75
N SER A 606 0.08 -3.63 13.92
CA SER A 606 -1.21 -3.24 13.36
C SER A 606 -1.18 -1.78 12.94
N ARG A 607 -2.01 -1.42 11.98
CA ARG A 607 -2.25 -0.01 11.63
C ARG A 607 -3.28 0.57 12.58
N HIS A 608 -3.11 1.82 13.01
CA HIS A 608 -4.02 2.56 13.90
C HIS A 608 -4.30 1.86 15.23
N ASP A 609 -3.30 1.24 15.79
CA ASP A 609 -3.24 0.84 17.18
C ASP A 609 -2.34 1.80 17.96
N MET A 610 -2.40 1.70 19.26
CA MET A 610 -1.58 2.51 20.15
C MET A 610 -1.49 1.84 21.52
N SER A 611 -0.41 2.09 22.25
CA SER A 611 -0.19 1.64 23.61
C SER A 611 0.30 0.20 23.74
N THR A 612 1.04 -0.04 24.84
CA THR A 612 1.43 -1.38 25.29
C THR A 612 0.24 -2.28 25.62
N ASP A 613 -0.97 -1.70 25.76
CA ASP A 613 -2.23 -2.42 25.89
C ASP A 613 -3.23 -2.03 24.80
N PRO A 614 -3.10 -2.62 23.58
CA PRO A 614 -3.97 -2.28 22.46
C PRO A 614 -5.45 -2.58 22.73
N ILE A 615 -5.80 -3.58 23.57
CA ILE A 615 -7.22 -3.88 23.86
C ILE A 615 -7.83 -2.77 24.70
N ALA A 616 -7.10 -2.26 25.69
CA ALA A 616 -7.54 -1.08 26.45
C ALA A 616 -7.67 0.16 25.57
N TYR A 617 -6.73 0.37 24.65
CA TYR A 617 -6.82 1.44 23.67
C TYR A 617 -8.08 1.33 22.79
N TYR A 618 -8.40 0.13 22.26
CA TYR A 618 -9.62 -0.03 21.46
C TYR A 618 -10.89 0.16 22.29
N ASN A 619 -10.85 -0.16 23.58
CA ASN A 619 -11.97 0.15 24.48
C ASN A 619 -12.19 1.66 24.62
N ASP A 620 -11.11 2.44 24.76
CA ASP A 620 -11.18 3.91 24.74
C ASP A 620 -11.77 4.43 23.42
N ARG A 621 -11.34 3.89 22.29
CA ARG A 621 -11.88 4.28 20.97
C ARG A 621 -13.39 3.99 20.84
N ILE A 622 -13.88 2.89 21.40
CA ILE A 622 -15.33 2.58 21.46
C ILE A 622 -16.07 3.58 22.35
N ILE A 623 -15.50 3.94 23.49
CA ILE A 623 -16.08 4.96 24.38
C ILE A 623 -16.19 6.31 23.65
N LEU A 624 -15.10 6.75 23.00
CA LEU A 624 -15.07 8.00 22.22
C LEU A 624 -16.11 7.99 21.09
N ALA A 625 -16.28 6.86 20.40
CA ALA A 625 -17.28 6.70 19.34
C ALA A 625 -18.71 6.82 19.89
N ASN A 626 -18.97 6.24 21.05
CA ASN A 626 -20.29 6.36 21.71
C ASN A 626 -20.55 7.78 22.19
N GLU A 627 -19.57 8.43 22.84
CA GLU A 627 -19.68 9.84 23.25
C GLU A 627 -19.92 10.76 22.05
N LEU A 628 -19.23 10.49 20.92
CA LEU A 628 -19.48 11.22 19.67
C LEU A 628 -20.92 11.04 19.20
N TRP A 629 -21.45 9.80 19.17
CA TRP A 629 -22.81 9.50 18.76
C TRP A 629 -23.86 10.16 19.67
N ASP A 630 -23.66 10.12 20.99
CA ASP A 630 -24.55 10.74 21.97
C ASP A 630 -24.60 12.27 21.82
N SER A 631 -23.47 12.86 21.39
CA SER A 631 -23.36 14.32 21.23
C SER A 631 -23.81 14.85 19.86
N ILE A 632 -24.15 14.00 18.88
CA ILE A 632 -24.44 14.45 17.50
C ILE A 632 -25.58 15.48 17.46
N LEU A 633 -26.67 15.22 18.16
CA LEU A 633 -27.82 16.12 18.13
C LEU A 633 -27.49 17.48 18.78
N ASP A 634 -26.88 17.47 19.96
CA ASP A 634 -26.53 18.71 20.67
C ASP A 634 -25.53 19.57 19.89
N LYS A 635 -24.63 18.93 19.15
CA LYS A 635 -23.56 19.62 18.40
C LYS A 635 -24.00 20.14 17.04
N PHE A 636 -24.74 19.33 16.29
CA PHE A 636 -24.95 19.54 14.86
C PHE A 636 -26.43 19.86 14.51
N GLU A 637 -27.38 19.70 15.44
CA GLU A 637 -28.76 20.13 15.22
C GLU A 637 -28.93 21.61 15.57
N LYS A 638 -28.38 22.48 14.73
CA LYS A 638 -28.43 23.91 14.86
C LYS A 638 -29.20 24.54 13.70
N GLU A 639 -29.85 25.65 13.95
CA GLU A 639 -30.59 26.39 12.93
C GLU A 639 -29.68 26.71 11.72
N GLY A 640 -30.13 26.31 10.51
CA GLY A 640 -29.39 26.47 9.26
C GLY A 640 -28.40 25.32 8.90
N GLU A 641 -28.10 24.40 9.82
CA GLU A 641 -27.25 23.26 9.53
C GLU A 641 -28.01 22.17 8.76
N GLN A 642 -27.24 21.41 7.94
CA GLN A 642 -27.78 20.32 7.12
C GLN A 642 -27.62 18.94 7.80
N TYR A 643 -28.67 18.14 7.78
CA TYR A 643 -28.66 16.77 8.32
C TYR A 643 -27.58 15.83 7.77
N PRO A 644 -27.13 15.89 6.51
CA PRO A 644 -26.03 15.06 6.01
C PRO A 644 -24.77 15.09 6.86
N LYS A 645 -24.46 16.19 7.53
CA LYS A 645 -23.34 16.32 8.46
C LYS A 645 -23.46 15.32 9.63
N MET A 646 -24.66 15.17 10.20
CA MET A 646 -24.90 14.22 11.30
C MET A 646 -24.65 12.78 10.85
N ARG A 647 -25.16 12.43 9.66
CA ARG A 647 -24.95 11.09 9.08
C ARG A 647 -23.47 10.82 8.83
N ARG A 648 -22.70 11.81 8.34
CA ARG A 648 -21.26 11.71 8.16
C ARG A 648 -20.52 11.43 9.47
N VAL A 649 -20.82 12.23 10.49
CA VAL A 649 -20.19 12.09 11.82
C VAL A 649 -20.59 10.76 12.47
N PHE A 650 -21.84 10.31 12.30
CA PHE A 650 -22.26 8.98 12.75
C PHE A 650 -21.40 7.87 12.11
N GLY A 651 -21.09 7.97 10.81
CA GLY A 651 -20.24 7.03 10.08
C GLY A 651 -18.81 6.95 10.61
N LEU A 652 -18.25 8.04 11.16
CA LEU A 652 -16.91 8.04 11.76
C LEU A 652 -16.83 7.07 12.95
N GLY A 653 -17.84 7.08 13.84
CA GLY A 653 -17.93 6.12 14.95
C GLY A 653 -18.01 4.67 14.46
N VAL A 654 -18.74 4.39 13.34
CA VAL A 654 -18.80 3.04 12.76
C VAL A 654 -17.41 2.54 12.32
N SER A 655 -16.56 3.44 11.82
CA SER A 655 -15.20 3.11 11.43
C SER A 655 -14.33 2.71 12.61
N GLU A 656 -14.48 3.42 13.75
CA GLU A 656 -13.77 3.04 14.99
C GLU A 656 -14.13 1.63 15.44
N TYR A 657 -15.41 1.28 15.42
CA TYR A 657 -15.88 -0.06 15.71
C TYR A 657 -15.28 -1.09 14.75
N ALA A 658 -15.31 -0.83 13.45
CA ALA A 658 -14.80 -1.77 12.43
C ALA A 658 -13.30 -2.03 12.57
N ARG A 659 -12.53 -1.00 12.94
CA ARG A 659 -11.08 -1.08 13.19
C ARG A 659 -10.80 -1.84 14.48
N SER A 660 -11.48 -1.49 15.57
CA SER A 660 -11.34 -2.18 16.86
C SER A 660 -11.62 -3.68 16.74
N ILE A 661 -12.64 -4.08 15.95
CA ILE A 661 -12.94 -5.50 15.66
C ILE A 661 -11.76 -6.17 14.94
N ALA A 662 -11.25 -5.56 13.87
CA ALA A 662 -10.23 -6.18 13.04
C ALA A 662 -8.94 -6.44 13.83
N ASN A 663 -8.50 -5.47 14.61
CA ASN A 663 -7.24 -5.52 15.35
C ASN A 663 -7.37 -6.38 16.63
N THR A 664 -8.45 -6.24 17.40
CA THR A 664 -8.67 -7.08 18.59
C THR A 664 -8.78 -8.57 18.21
N ALA A 665 -9.41 -8.89 17.10
CA ALA A 665 -9.49 -10.28 16.63
C ALA A 665 -8.12 -10.91 16.38
N LYS A 666 -7.04 -10.14 16.10
CA LYS A 666 -5.69 -10.67 15.92
C LYS A 666 -5.15 -11.39 17.18
N PHE A 667 -5.58 -11.00 18.38
CA PHE A 667 -5.15 -11.65 19.62
C PHE A 667 -5.58 -13.12 19.67
N VAL A 668 -6.75 -13.47 19.11
CA VAL A 668 -7.27 -14.84 19.10
C VAL A 668 -6.48 -15.70 18.10
N GLY A 669 -5.78 -16.70 18.62
CA GLY A 669 -4.81 -17.48 17.86
C GLY A 669 -3.59 -16.64 17.44
N GLY A 670 -3.34 -15.51 18.10
CA GLY A 670 -2.25 -14.59 17.81
C GLY A 670 -0.89 -15.13 18.21
N ILE A 671 0.14 -14.61 17.54
CA ILE A 671 1.55 -14.94 17.78
C ILE A 671 2.35 -13.64 17.67
N TYR A 672 3.11 -13.29 18.70
CA TYR A 672 4.12 -12.23 18.62
C TYR A 672 5.26 -12.71 17.74
N HIS A 673 5.57 -11.98 16.69
CA HIS A 673 6.63 -12.30 15.75
C HIS A 673 7.84 -11.37 15.97
N ARG A 674 9.01 -11.98 16.13
CA ARG A 674 10.27 -11.27 16.40
C ARG A 674 11.31 -11.61 15.36
N ARG A 675 12.24 -10.68 15.16
CA ARG A 675 13.29 -10.78 14.13
C ARG A 675 14.69 -10.92 14.75
N ASP A 676 14.77 -11.26 16.05
CA ASP A 676 16.03 -11.50 16.74
C ASP A 676 16.78 -12.68 16.10
N HIS A 677 18.08 -12.54 15.92
CA HIS A 677 18.95 -13.61 15.43
C HIS A 677 19.45 -14.49 16.58
N VAL A 678 19.90 -15.68 16.23
CA VAL A 678 20.51 -16.59 17.21
C VAL A 678 21.83 -15.98 17.73
N GLY A 679 21.89 -15.71 19.03
CA GLY A 679 23.06 -15.08 19.65
C GLY A 679 22.93 -13.60 19.95
N ASP A 680 21.88 -12.95 19.50
CA ASP A 680 21.61 -11.55 19.89
C ASP A 680 21.55 -11.39 21.41
N PRO A 681 22.06 -10.30 21.98
CA PRO A 681 21.97 -10.00 23.41
C PRO A 681 20.50 -9.99 23.87
N ASN A 682 20.15 -10.80 24.86
CA ASN A 682 18.76 -10.99 25.32
C ASN A 682 17.79 -11.41 24.18
N GLY A 683 18.29 -12.10 23.16
CA GLY A 683 17.52 -12.55 22.01
C GLY A 683 16.30 -13.37 22.40
N ARG A 684 15.19 -13.09 21.72
CA ARG A 684 13.88 -13.73 21.95
C ARG A 684 13.62 -14.77 20.85
N ILE A 685 12.75 -15.73 21.17
CA ILE A 685 12.31 -16.70 20.14
C ILE A 685 11.47 -15.99 19.05
N PRO A 686 11.53 -16.44 17.79
CA PRO A 686 10.86 -15.77 16.68
C PRO A 686 9.32 -15.80 16.79
N PHE A 687 8.73 -16.80 17.42
CA PHE A 687 7.29 -16.96 17.57
C PHE A 687 6.91 -17.23 19.03
N GLU A 688 6.25 -16.25 19.66
CA GLU A 688 5.69 -16.36 21.01
C GLU A 688 4.16 -16.30 20.93
N ILE A 689 3.48 -17.33 21.43
CA ILE A 689 2.02 -17.39 21.37
C ILE A 689 1.42 -16.38 22.35
N VAL A 690 0.40 -15.64 21.92
CA VAL A 690 -0.36 -14.74 22.79
C VAL A 690 -0.98 -15.53 23.94
N SER A 691 -0.79 -15.06 25.17
CA SER A 691 -1.27 -15.75 26.37
C SER A 691 -2.78 -16.04 26.31
N ALA A 692 -3.19 -17.14 26.90
CA ALA A 692 -4.61 -17.52 26.95
C ALA A 692 -5.49 -16.43 27.56
N ASP A 693 -5.00 -15.73 28.56
CA ASP A 693 -5.76 -14.67 29.24
C ASP A 693 -5.97 -13.45 28.32
N LYS A 694 -4.95 -13.04 27.52
CA LYS A 694 -5.12 -11.98 26.51
C LYS A 694 -6.05 -12.40 25.38
N GLN A 695 -6.06 -13.67 24.98
CA GLN A 695 -7.01 -14.19 23.98
C GLN A 695 -8.45 -14.18 24.54
N ARG A 696 -8.67 -14.55 25.80
CA ARG A 696 -9.96 -14.46 26.49
C ARG A 696 -10.42 -13.02 26.63
N GLU A 697 -9.52 -12.11 27.00
CA GLU A 697 -9.80 -10.67 27.09
C GLU A 697 -10.27 -10.11 25.74
N ALA A 698 -9.61 -10.48 24.64
CA ALA A 698 -10.02 -10.08 23.29
C ALA A 698 -11.41 -10.59 22.93
N VAL A 699 -11.74 -11.84 23.23
CA VAL A 699 -13.09 -12.38 23.00
C VAL A 699 -14.12 -11.71 23.88
N GLN A 700 -13.81 -11.41 25.13
CA GLN A 700 -14.70 -10.68 26.05
C GLN A 700 -14.95 -9.25 25.55
N PHE A 701 -13.91 -8.55 25.06
CA PHE A 701 -14.05 -7.23 24.47
C PHE A 701 -15.03 -7.27 23.27
N LEU A 702 -14.84 -8.21 22.33
CA LEU A 702 -15.70 -8.36 21.15
C LEU A 702 -17.13 -8.77 21.54
N SER A 703 -17.27 -9.66 22.51
CA SER A 703 -18.58 -10.05 23.01
C SER A 703 -19.33 -8.88 23.62
N LYS A 704 -18.71 -8.16 24.55
CA LYS A 704 -19.32 -7.03 25.26
C LYS A 704 -19.71 -5.89 24.33
N ASN A 705 -18.77 -5.46 23.48
CA ASN A 705 -18.93 -4.21 22.72
C ASN A 705 -19.64 -4.40 21.38
N ILE A 706 -19.68 -5.64 20.81
CA ILE A 706 -20.19 -5.87 19.45
C ILE A 706 -21.34 -6.90 19.42
N LEU A 707 -21.16 -8.04 20.13
CA LEU A 707 -22.09 -9.16 20.03
C LEU A 707 -23.21 -9.09 21.05
N SER A 708 -23.04 -8.44 22.19
CA SER A 708 -24.01 -8.38 23.25
C SER A 708 -25.33 -7.70 22.84
N GLN A 709 -26.38 -7.98 23.62
CA GLN A 709 -27.71 -7.41 23.39
C GLN A 709 -27.72 -5.87 23.51
N ASP A 710 -26.87 -5.34 24.38
CA ASP A 710 -26.82 -3.92 24.75
C ASP A 710 -25.69 -3.16 24.00
N ALA A 711 -24.97 -3.83 23.10
CA ALA A 711 -23.84 -3.23 22.39
C ALA A 711 -24.24 -2.01 21.51
N PHE A 712 -25.45 -2.00 21.00
CA PHE A 712 -25.94 -0.91 20.13
C PHE A 712 -27.31 -0.41 20.61
N ASN A 713 -27.35 0.80 21.12
CA ASN A 713 -28.56 1.45 21.57
C ASN A 713 -28.60 2.90 21.06
N PHE A 714 -29.33 3.14 19.99
CA PHE A 714 -29.45 4.46 19.36
C PHE A 714 -30.84 5.06 19.63
N SER A 715 -30.88 6.35 19.92
CA SER A 715 -32.15 7.06 20.10
C SER A 715 -32.95 7.11 18.79
N PRO A 716 -34.29 6.91 18.82
CA PRO A 716 -35.12 7.09 17.63
C PRO A 716 -34.96 8.47 17.00
N ASP A 717 -34.73 9.49 17.81
CA ASP A 717 -34.54 10.85 17.34
C ASP A 717 -33.31 11.01 16.49
N LEU A 718 -32.17 10.49 16.92
CA LEU A 718 -30.94 10.45 16.10
C LEU A 718 -31.16 9.70 14.79
N LEU A 719 -31.71 8.48 14.85
CA LEU A 719 -31.87 7.63 13.66
C LEU A 719 -32.76 8.28 12.58
N ASN A 720 -33.79 9.04 12.99
CA ASN A 720 -34.66 9.74 12.06
C ASN A 720 -34.01 10.96 11.39
N LYS A 721 -32.86 11.43 11.87
CA LYS A 721 -32.15 12.61 11.39
C LYS A 721 -30.88 12.27 10.54
N LEU A 722 -30.58 10.99 10.35
CA LEU A 722 -29.43 10.53 9.55
C LEU A 722 -29.74 10.57 8.03
N ALA A 723 -30.06 11.76 7.52
CA ALA A 723 -30.39 11.95 6.11
C ALA A 723 -29.13 12.05 5.23
N PRO A 724 -29.17 11.55 3.97
CA PRO A 724 -28.05 11.64 3.05
C PRO A 724 -27.96 13.03 2.40
N GLU A 725 -26.81 13.33 1.80
CA GLU A 725 -26.63 14.46 0.90
C GLU A 725 -27.61 14.36 -0.27
N ARG A 726 -28.25 15.47 -0.60
CA ARG A 726 -29.28 15.55 -1.66
C ARG A 726 -28.79 16.32 -2.89
N LEU A 727 -27.75 17.13 -2.76
CA LEU A 727 -27.17 17.81 -3.89
C LEU A 727 -26.24 16.85 -4.66
N GLY A 728 -26.45 16.79 -5.98
CA GLY A 728 -25.61 15.97 -6.86
C GLY A 728 -24.18 16.48 -6.91
N ASP A 729 -23.25 15.57 -7.08
CA ASP A 729 -21.84 15.83 -7.37
C ASP A 729 -21.43 15.24 -8.75
N PHE A 730 -20.20 15.49 -9.18
CA PHE A 730 -19.67 14.98 -10.45
C PHE A 730 -19.58 13.45 -10.50
N LYS A 731 -19.53 12.78 -9.34
CA LYS A 731 -19.50 11.31 -9.23
C LYS A 731 -20.90 10.69 -9.29
N GLY A 732 -21.97 11.51 -9.17
CA GLY A 732 -23.37 11.05 -9.16
C GLY A 732 -23.69 10.21 -7.92
N THR A 733 -23.05 10.48 -6.79
CA THR A 733 -23.15 9.68 -5.55
C THR A 733 -24.55 9.63 -4.97
N THR A 734 -25.35 10.70 -5.12
CA THR A 734 -26.76 10.74 -4.65
C THR A 734 -27.65 9.72 -5.35
N TRP A 735 -27.30 9.30 -6.58
CA TRP A 735 -28.05 8.29 -7.36
C TRP A 735 -27.65 6.86 -7.04
N ARG A 736 -26.54 6.67 -6.32
CA ARG A 736 -25.99 5.36 -5.98
C ARG A 736 -26.45 4.84 -4.63
N ILE A 737 -27.07 5.69 -3.81
CA ILE A 737 -27.60 5.32 -2.50
C ILE A 737 -28.82 4.40 -2.72
N SER A 738 -28.70 3.14 -2.34
CA SER A 738 -29.76 2.14 -2.48
C SER A 738 -30.96 2.41 -1.57
N ARG A 739 -30.70 3.03 -0.42
CA ARG A 739 -31.71 3.45 0.57
C ARG A 739 -31.42 4.88 1.04
N ILE A 740 -32.42 5.75 0.96
CA ILE A 740 -32.34 7.14 1.44
C ILE A 740 -32.33 7.17 2.96
N ASP A 741 -33.21 6.39 3.60
CA ASP A 741 -33.22 6.19 5.03
C ASP A 741 -31.97 5.42 5.50
N PHE A 742 -31.49 5.70 6.69
CA PHE A 742 -30.27 5.06 7.19
C PHE A 742 -30.52 3.59 7.55
N PRO A 743 -29.76 2.63 6.96
CA PRO A 743 -29.98 1.20 7.15
C PRO A 743 -29.33 0.68 8.45
N ILE A 744 -29.78 1.16 9.61
CA ILE A 744 -29.17 0.87 10.92
C ILE A 744 -29.02 -0.64 11.21
N ARG A 745 -30.01 -1.46 10.84
CA ARG A 745 -29.90 -2.91 11.04
C ARG A 745 -28.78 -3.54 10.21
N GLY A 746 -28.64 -3.08 8.97
CA GLY A 746 -27.56 -3.54 8.08
C GLY A 746 -26.19 -3.15 8.60
N MET A 747 -26.04 -1.95 9.13
CA MET A 747 -24.79 -1.47 9.75
C MET A 747 -24.39 -2.33 10.96
N VAL A 748 -25.32 -2.56 11.90
CA VAL A 748 -25.05 -3.43 13.07
C VAL A 748 -24.73 -4.85 12.64
N GLN A 749 -25.49 -5.42 11.69
CA GLN A 749 -25.23 -6.73 11.13
C GLN A 749 -23.84 -6.82 10.48
N TYR A 750 -23.40 -5.79 9.78
CA TYR A 750 -22.06 -5.72 9.20
C TYR A 750 -20.96 -5.85 10.28
N LEU A 751 -21.02 -5.06 11.36
CA LEU A 751 -20.05 -5.11 12.46
C LEU A 751 -20.04 -6.49 13.16
N GLN A 752 -21.25 -7.03 13.45
CA GLN A 752 -21.39 -8.33 14.07
C GLN A 752 -20.88 -9.47 13.19
N SER A 753 -21.20 -9.42 11.90
CA SER A 753 -20.73 -10.40 10.92
C SER A 753 -19.21 -10.36 10.73
N LYS A 754 -18.65 -9.15 10.65
CA LYS A 754 -17.19 -8.95 10.56
C LYS A 754 -16.46 -9.61 11.74
N THR A 755 -17.03 -9.49 12.95
CA THR A 755 -16.49 -10.16 14.15
C THR A 755 -16.48 -11.68 14.00
N LEU A 756 -17.62 -12.27 13.62
CA LEU A 756 -17.72 -13.72 13.46
C LEU A 756 -16.83 -14.25 12.32
N TYR A 757 -16.81 -13.58 11.17
CA TYR A 757 -15.95 -13.97 10.05
C TYR A 757 -14.47 -13.89 10.37
N SER A 758 -14.06 -12.90 11.19
CA SER A 758 -12.69 -12.80 11.65
C SER A 758 -12.32 -13.94 12.58
N LEU A 759 -13.16 -14.27 13.58
CA LEU A 759 -12.89 -15.31 14.57
C LEU A 759 -12.95 -16.72 13.96
N TYR A 760 -13.92 -16.99 13.11
CA TYR A 760 -14.08 -18.26 12.40
C TYR A 760 -13.30 -18.35 11.08
N ALA A 761 -12.30 -17.47 10.85
CA ALA A 761 -11.50 -17.55 9.62
C ALA A 761 -10.71 -18.88 9.60
N PRO A 762 -10.73 -19.65 8.48
CA PRO A 762 -10.08 -20.96 8.40
C PRO A 762 -8.61 -20.93 8.82
N VAL A 763 -7.84 -19.96 8.33
CA VAL A 763 -6.41 -19.79 8.68
C VAL A 763 -6.21 -19.58 10.17
N ARG A 764 -7.08 -18.83 10.84
CA ARG A 764 -7.04 -18.61 12.29
C ARG A 764 -7.30 -19.91 13.06
N MET A 765 -8.33 -20.64 12.66
CA MET A 765 -8.68 -21.90 13.33
C MET A 765 -7.58 -22.96 13.19
N HIS A 766 -6.93 -23.06 12.01
CA HIS A 766 -5.76 -23.92 11.84
C HIS A 766 -4.63 -23.48 12.80
N ARG A 767 -4.33 -22.17 12.83
CA ARG A 767 -3.27 -21.64 13.71
C ARG A 767 -3.57 -21.86 15.20
N MET A 768 -4.83 -21.77 15.62
CA MET A 768 -5.21 -22.09 17.00
C MET A 768 -4.88 -23.55 17.35
N LEU A 769 -5.22 -24.52 16.49
CA LEU A 769 -4.89 -25.92 16.68
C LEU A 769 -3.36 -26.16 16.71
N ASP A 770 -2.62 -25.50 15.81
CA ASP A 770 -1.16 -25.56 15.79
C ASP A 770 -0.57 -24.98 17.09
N ASN A 771 -1.14 -23.88 17.60
CA ASN A 771 -0.71 -23.27 18.87
C ASN A 771 -0.98 -24.19 20.07
N GLU A 772 -2.07 -24.96 20.07
CA GLU A 772 -2.35 -25.94 21.12
C GLU A 772 -1.25 -27.01 21.23
N LEU A 773 -0.56 -27.32 20.14
CA LEU A 773 0.56 -28.26 20.11
C LEU A 773 1.88 -27.68 20.66
N LYS A 774 2.02 -26.33 20.61
CA LYS A 774 3.23 -25.61 21.00
C LYS A 774 3.25 -25.23 22.49
N ILE A 775 2.16 -25.38 23.23
CA ILE A 775 2.02 -25.04 24.64
C ILE A 775 1.90 -26.33 25.45
N ASN A 776 2.77 -26.50 26.47
CA ASN A 776 2.78 -27.69 27.29
C ASN A 776 1.67 -27.72 28.36
N SER A 777 1.39 -26.57 29.00
CA SER A 777 0.42 -26.47 30.07
C SER A 777 -1.00 -26.32 29.53
N ARG A 778 -1.91 -27.20 29.98
CA ARG A 778 -3.33 -27.10 29.57
C ARG A 778 -4.01 -25.81 30.04
N LYS A 779 -3.60 -25.26 31.17
CA LYS A 779 -4.16 -24.01 31.73
C LYS A 779 -3.81 -22.77 30.88
N ASP A 780 -2.66 -22.81 30.20
CA ASP A 780 -2.15 -21.71 29.44
C ASP A 780 -2.61 -21.77 27.96
N LYS A 781 -3.47 -22.75 27.61
CA LYS A 781 -4.05 -22.89 26.27
C LYS A 781 -5.38 -22.18 26.19
N TYR A 782 -5.55 -21.36 25.13
CA TYR A 782 -6.86 -20.97 24.66
C TYR A 782 -7.20 -21.84 23.45
N THR A 783 -8.17 -22.76 23.64
CA THR A 783 -8.44 -23.80 22.65
C THR A 783 -9.48 -23.38 21.63
N LEU A 784 -9.47 -24.03 20.45
CA LEU A 784 -10.51 -23.84 19.44
C LEU A 784 -11.91 -24.17 20.02
N SER A 785 -12.01 -25.24 20.85
CA SER A 785 -13.25 -25.61 21.53
C SER A 785 -13.76 -24.51 22.48
N GLU A 786 -12.86 -23.86 23.24
CA GLU A 786 -13.21 -22.76 24.14
C GLU A 786 -13.74 -21.53 23.35
N MET A 787 -13.16 -21.23 22.20
CA MET A 787 -13.65 -20.16 21.32
C MET A 787 -15.08 -20.46 20.83
N PHE A 788 -15.35 -21.68 20.33
CA PHE A 788 -16.69 -22.08 19.87
C PHE A 788 -17.71 -21.96 21.01
N GLU A 789 -17.37 -22.45 22.19
CA GLU A 789 -18.25 -22.39 23.36
C GLU A 789 -18.56 -20.94 23.79
N SER A 790 -17.54 -20.10 23.85
CA SER A 790 -17.67 -18.68 24.20
C SER A 790 -18.59 -17.94 23.21
N LEU A 791 -18.38 -18.13 21.91
CA LEU A 791 -19.19 -17.50 20.86
C LEU A 791 -20.64 -18.04 20.83
N ARG A 792 -20.81 -19.35 20.97
CA ARG A 792 -22.15 -19.92 21.09
C ARG A 792 -22.90 -19.35 22.30
N SER A 793 -22.26 -19.33 23.48
CA SER A 793 -22.87 -18.82 24.70
C SER A 793 -23.27 -17.36 24.58
N GLU A 794 -22.43 -16.52 23.98
CA GLU A 794 -22.72 -15.10 23.76
C GLU A 794 -23.84 -14.90 22.74
N VAL A 795 -23.73 -15.52 21.55
CA VAL A 795 -24.66 -15.31 20.43
C VAL A 795 -26.07 -15.83 20.74
N TRP A 796 -26.17 -16.85 21.57
CA TRP A 796 -27.44 -17.51 21.87
C TRP A 796 -27.89 -17.40 23.33
N GLN A 797 -27.39 -16.42 24.10
CA GLN A 797 -27.66 -16.27 25.53
C GLN A 797 -29.15 -16.13 25.85
N GLU A 798 -29.94 -15.54 24.94
CA GLU A 798 -31.39 -15.37 25.14
C GLU A 798 -32.12 -16.71 25.20
N ILE A 799 -31.60 -17.76 24.57
CA ILE A 799 -32.17 -19.11 24.64
C ILE A 799 -32.08 -19.68 26.05
N ASP A 800 -30.94 -19.51 26.72
CA ASP A 800 -30.73 -19.97 28.05
C ASP A 800 -31.48 -19.12 29.08
N LYS A 801 -31.57 -17.80 28.85
CA LYS A 801 -32.32 -16.85 29.68
C LYS A 801 -33.84 -16.86 29.43
N ARG A 802 -34.31 -17.56 28.40
CA ARG A 802 -35.72 -17.62 27.97
C ARG A 802 -36.35 -16.25 27.72
N GLN A 803 -35.59 -15.37 27.03
CA GLN A 803 -35.99 -13.99 26.76
C GLN A 803 -36.36 -13.81 25.29
N ASN A 804 -37.06 -12.71 25.00
CA ASN A 804 -37.31 -12.27 23.65
C ASN A 804 -35.99 -11.81 22.98
N ILE A 805 -35.87 -12.05 21.69
CA ILE A 805 -34.67 -11.76 20.88
C ILE A 805 -34.94 -10.52 20.06
N ASN A 806 -34.17 -9.47 20.28
CA ASN A 806 -34.33 -8.21 19.55
C ASN A 806 -33.89 -8.35 18.07
N SER A 807 -34.15 -7.32 17.26
CA SER A 807 -33.91 -7.37 15.82
C SER A 807 -32.45 -7.60 15.45
N TYR A 808 -31.49 -6.96 16.15
CA TYR A 808 -30.05 -7.13 15.87
C TYR A 808 -29.57 -8.53 16.20
N ARG A 809 -30.02 -9.06 17.33
CA ARG A 809 -29.66 -10.40 17.78
C ARG A 809 -30.22 -11.50 16.87
N ARG A 810 -31.43 -11.33 16.33
CA ARG A 810 -31.96 -12.29 15.37
C ARG A 810 -31.09 -12.38 14.10
N GLU A 811 -30.59 -11.25 13.60
CA GLU A 811 -29.67 -11.28 12.44
C GLU A 811 -28.32 -11.91 12.80
N LEU A 812 -27.74 -11.56 13.95
CA LEU A 812 -26.51 -12.16 14.45
C LEU A 812 -26.63 -13.70 14.53
N GLN A 813 -27.73 -14.20 15.13
CA GLN A 813 -27.99 -15.61 15.25
C GLN A 813 -28.16 -16.30 13.87
N ARG A 814 -28.79 -15.65 12.89
CA ARG A 814 -28.89 -16.16 11.53
C ARG A 814 -27.52 -16.29 10.87
N VAL A 815 -26.67 -15.30 11.02
CA VAL A 815 -25.31 -15.32 10.47
C VAL A 815 -24.51 -16.45 11.11
N HIS A 816 -24.49 -16.54 12.44
CA HIS A 816 -23.77 -17.60 13.16
C HIS A 816 -24.27 -18.99 12.76
N LEU A 817 -25.58 -19.19 12.74
CA LEU A 817 -26.18 -20.46 12.33
C LEU A 817 -25.81 -20.84 10.89
N LYS A 818 -25.84 -19.88 9.97
CA LYS A 818 -25.44 -20.09 8.56
C LYS A 818 -23.99 -20.56 8.48
N MET A 819 -23.09 -20.00 9.31
CA MET A 819 -21.68 -20.40 9.36
C MET A 819 -21.53 -21.84 9.92
N LEU A 820 -22.16 -22.17 11.04
CA LEU A 820 -22.11 -23.49 11.62
C LEU A 820 -22.64 -24.58 10.64
N ILE A 821 -23.77 -24.31 9.99
CA ILE A 821 -24.35 -25.21 9.00
C ILE A 821 -23.39 -25.45 7.83
N HIS A 822 -22.78 -24.38 7.31
CA HIS A 822 -21.85 -24.52 6.19
C HIS A 822 -20.60 -25.30 6.57
N MET A 823 -20.03 -25.06 7.77
CA MET A 823 -18.90 -25.85 8.25
C MET A 823 -19.27 -27.32 8.43
N ALA A 824 -20.44 -27.62 8.99
CA ALA A 824 -20.85 -28.98 9.31
C ALA A 824 -21.24 -29.83 8.08
N ILE A 825 -21.78 -29.20 7.00
CA ILE A 825 -22.34 -29.96 5.85
C ILE A 825 -21.47 -29.85 4.61
N LYS A 826 -20.98 -28.63 4.30
CA LYS A 826 -20.19 -28.38 3.10
C LYS A 826 -18.71 -28.44 3.47
N SER A 827 -18.24 -29.64 3.84
CA SER A 827 -16.81 -29.82 4.10
C SER A 827 -16.01 -29.43 2.86
N ASN A 828 -15.35 -28.28 2.93
CA ASN A 828 -14.26 -27.98 2.02
C ASN A 828 -12.96 -28.20 2.79
N ASN A 829 -11.88 -28.50 2.09
CA ASN A 829 -10.57 -28.75 2.70
C ASN A 829 -9.93 -27.50 3.37
N GLN A 830 -10.68 -26.39 3.44
CA GLN A 830 -10.18 -25.14 4.03
C GLN A 830 -10.34 -25.10 5.55
N PHE A 831 -11.36 -25.78 6.10
CA PHE A 831 -11.60 -25.80 7.54
C PHE A 831 -10.91 -27.01 8.20
N PRO A 832 -10.30 -26.82 9.39
CA PRO A 832 -9.78 -27.95 10.15
C PRO A 832 -10.93 -28.91 10.52
N ARG A 833 -10.66 -30.20 10.53
CA ARG A 833 -11.66 -31.24 10.83
C ARG A 833 -12.29 -31.07 12.22
N ASP A 834 -11.50 -30.62 13.22
CA ASP A 834 -12.00 -30.34 14.56
C ASP A 834 -13.02 -29.20 14.57
N ALA A 835 -12.82 -28.16 13.78
CA ALA A 835 -13.82 -27.08 13.62
C ALA A 835 -15.16 -27.60 13.05
N ILE A 836 -15.09 -28.52 12.10
CA ILE A 836 -16.29 -29.18 11.51
C ILE A 836 -17.03 -29.98 12.60
N SER A 837 -16.29 -30.73 13.41
CA SER A 837 -16.85 -31.51 14.52
C SER A 837 -17.48 -30.61 15.60
N LEU A 838 -16.81 -29.50 15.95
CA LEU A 838 -17.32 -28.51 16.91
C LEU A 838 -18.58 -27.80 16.38
N ALA A 839 -18.58 -27.42 15.10
CA ALA A 839 -19.75 -26.81 14.47
C ALA A 839 -20.98 -27.75 14.50
N ARG A 840 -20.76 -29.03 14.25
CA ARG A 840 -21.84 -30.05 14.36
C ARG A 840 -22.32 -30.19 15.82
N ALA A 841 -21.42 -30.25 16.77
CA ALA A 841 -21.76 -30.31 18.20
C ALA A 841 -22.59 -29.11 18.66
N ASP A 842 -22.24 -27.91 18.17
CA ASP A 842 -22.99 -26.68 18.43
C ASP A 842 -24.40 -26.73 17.83
N LEU A 843 -24.56 -27.26 16.59
CA LEU A 843 -25.88 -27.46 15.98
C LEU A 843 -26.74 -28.42 16.83
N GLU A 844 -26.19 -29.52 17.31
CA GLU A 844 -26.89 -30.48 18.18
C GLU A 844 -27.28 -29.85 19.55
N TYR A 845 -26.38 -29.01 20.13
CA TYR A 845 -26.69 -28.25 21.32
C TYR A 845 -27.87 -27.29 21.10
N LEU A 846 -27.83 -26.51 20.03
CA LEU A 846 -28.86 -25.54 19.68
C LEU A 846 -30.19 -26.19 19.38
N GLN A 847 -30.19 -27.32 18.68
CA GLN A 847 -31.41 -28.12 18.41
C GLN A 847 -32.16 -28.46 19.70
N LYS A 848 -31.43 -29.04 20.69
CA LYS A 848 -31.97 -29.41 21.98
C LYS A 848 -32.55 -28.26 22.78
N ARG A 849 -31.88 -27.05 22.69
CA ARG A 849 -32.30 -25.89 23.45
C ARG A 849 -33.48 -25.18 22.78
N ILE A 850 -33.42 -24.93 21.49
CA ILE A 850 -34.47 -24.22 20.73
C ILE A 850 -35.78 -25.01 20.74
N SER A 851 -35.74 -26.35 20.59
CA SER A 851 -36.93 -27.20 20.63
C SER A 851 -37.72 -27.09 21.96
N ARG A 852 -37.06 -26.75 23.06
CA ARG A 852 -37.72 -26.52 24.35
C ARG A 852 -38.36 -25.12 24.43
N LEU A 853 -37.73 -24.11 23.77
CA LEU A 853 -38.20 -22.72 23.79
C LEU A 853 -39.42 -22.49 22.93
N THR A 854 -39.52 -23.16 21.79
CA THR A 854 -40.68 -23.02 20.88
C THR A 854 -42.02 -23.35 21.55
N LYS A 855 -42.00 -24.04 22.69
CA LYS A 855 -43.18 -24.40 23.48
C LYS A 855 -43.60 -23.31 24.49
N LEU A 856 -42.79 -22.24 24.68
CA LEU A 856 -43.09 -21.18 25.66
C LEU A 856 -44.09 -20.17 25.07
N GLN A 857 -45.20 -19.93 25.82
CA GLN A 857 -46.21 -18.94 25.41
C GLN A 857 -45.79 -17.49 25.62
N SER A 858 -44.83 -17.22 26.54
CA SER A 858 -44.42 -15.89 26.94
C SER A 858 -43.59 -15.14 25.91
N LEU A 859 -43.09 -15.80 24.84
CA LEU A 859 -42.27 -15.19 23.82
C LEU A 859 -43.12 -14.45 22.78
N ASP A 860 -42.57 -13.33 22.26
CA ASP A 860 -43.20 -12.56 21.19
C ASP A 860 -43.24 -13.33 19.84
N SER A 861 -44.03 -12.83 18.88
CA SER A 861 -44.25 -13.49 17.59
C SER A 861 -42.99 -13.56 16.73
N TYR A 862 -42.10 -12.52 16.80
CA TYR A 862 -40.85 -12.50 16.07
C TYR A 862 -39.85 -13.55 16.59
N THR A 863 -39.71 -13.65 17.93
CA THR A 863 -38.88 -14.66 18.57
C THR A 863 -39.35 -16.07 18.26
N LYS A 864 -40.67 -16.32 18.36
CA LYS A 864 -41.26 -17.64 18.03
C LYS A 864 -40.98 -18.02 16.57
N ALA A 865 -41.24 -17.12 15.61
CA ALA A 865 -41.01 -17.37 14.19
C ALA A 865 -39.51 -17.63 13.89
N HIS A 866 -38.61 -16.81 14.49
CA HIS A 866 -37.17 -16.96 14.35
C HIS A 866 -36.66 -18.29 14.91
N MET A 867 -37.17 -18.73 16.09
CA MET A 867 -36.78 -20.02 16.67
C MET A 867 -37.30 -21.20 15.84
N ALA A 868 -38.52 -21.15 15.33
CA ALA A 868 -39.06 -22.17 14.46
C ALA A 868 -38.26 -22.30 13.15
N GLU A 869 -37.92 -21.17 12.51
CA GLU A 869 -37.08 -21.14 11.32
C GLU A 869 -35.71 -21.77 11.57
N ASN A 870 -35.04 -21.36 12.67
CA ASN A 870 -33.71 -21.86 13.01
C ASN A 870 -33.75 -23.36 13.32
N LEU A 871 -34.75 -23.84 14.07
CA LEU A 871 -34.91 -25.28 14.35
C LEU A 871 -35.06 -26.08 13.06
N SER A 872 -35.90 -25.64 12.14
CA SER A 872 -36.08 -26.28 10.85
C SER A 872 -34.79 -26.37 10.04
N LYS A 873 -33.99 -25.29 10.04
CA LYS A 873 -32.68 -25.26 9.36
C LYS A 873 -31.68 -26.21 10.02
N ILE A 874 -31.65 -26.28 11.35
CA ILE A 874 -30.78 -27.18 12.11
C ILE A 874 -31.15 -28.62 11.84
N ASP A 875 -32.47 -28.96 11.90
CA ASP A 875 -32.94 -30.29 11.63
C ASP A 875 -32.59 -30.76 10.22
N ALA A 876 -32.80 -29.91 9.22
CA ALA A 876 -32.40 -30.16 7.84
C ALA A 876 -30.90 -30.41 7.70
N ALA A 877 -30.08 -29.61 8.42
CA ALA A 877 -28.63 -29.68 8.39
C ALA A 877 -28.10 -30.98 9.02
N LEU A 878 -28.60 -31.34 10.22
CA LEU A 878 -28.19 -32.56 10.92
C LEU A 878 -28.60 -33.83 10.23
N ASN A 879 -29.71 -33.82 9.46
CA ASN A 879 -30.19 -34.92 8.66
C ASN A 879 -29.67 -34.93 7.20
N ALA A 880 -28.88 -33.92 6.80
CA ALA A 880 -28.32 -33.89 5.46
C ALA A 880 -27.36 -35.06 5.23
N GLN A 881 -27.47 -35.70 4.06
CA GLN A 881 -26.44 -36.66 3.65
C GLN A 881 -25.15 -35.91 3.37
N LEU A 882 -24.07 -36.25 4.10
CA LEU A 882 -22.75 -35.72 3.83
C LEU A 882 -22.33 -36.12 2.39
N PRO A 883 -21.69 -35.26 1.64
CA PRO A 883 -21.05 -35.62 0.37
C PRO A 883 -20.12 -36.82 0.63
N LYS A 884 -20.20 -37.85 -0.20
CA LYS A 884 -19.25 -38.96 -0.14
C LYS A 884 -17.86 -38.37 -0.33
N GLU A 885 -17.00 -38.48 0.69
CA GLU A 885 -15.58 -38.22 0.53
C GLU A 885 -15.01 -39.27 -0.45
N PHE A 886 -14.55 -38.84 -1.60
CA PHE A 886 -13.78 -39.66 -2.52
C PHE A 886 -12.28 -39.36 -2.33
#